data_312db10cb55bdda658cb3d0b757f4286
#
_entry.id   312db10cb55bdda658cb3d0b757f4286
#
_cell.length_a   1.000
_cell.length_b   1.000
_cell.length_c   1.000
_cell.angle_alpha   90.00
_cell.angle_beta   90.00
_cell.angle_gamma   90.00
#
_symmetry.space_group_name_H-M   'P 1'
#
loop_
_entity.id
_entity.type
_entity.pdbx_description
1 polymer ?
#
loop_
_entity_poly.entity_id
_entity_poly.type
_entity_poly.pdbx_seq_one_letter_code
_entity_poly.pdbx_strand_id
1 'polypeptide(L)'
;MRTGEQRTVDAFLLSREWHDTDSGIEIVLWARGIESPVRARFSGQEAVMFVPRGATARGFRRAPKALVTLHGEPVDALYFRSQRALVEERDRIRASLGIVCESDVKPQERFLMERFVTSSMRLSGHGSMRAGVLHFDNPSIKKAELRPALSVLSLDIETDGFDGPLLSAAVATRDQARVFVRGTGDDRGFMTFVGDERTMLLALFDAIRAIDPDIVVGWNIVDFDLAVLQARCRAHRVPFALGRAGEAARVLAGSGRQPSVARVPGRVVLDGIATLKSATHRFDRFTLEHVAHEILGRGKKIAKGGDPLAEIRRMFVEDPDALAAYNLEDCRLVLDIFDRADLVGFAMERARLTGLSMDRQGGSVAAFDHLYLPRLHRRGVVAPDVAREVAVVASPGGYVLDSVPGLYRDVLSFDFRSLYPSIIRTFRIDPLGLFQPGEDPLPGEEGATFARDGAILPELIETLHDARSQAMAAHNEALSRAIKIVMNSFYGVLGTPGCRFFDARLPTSITRRGHAVIERARAFFVERGHTVLYGDTDSLFVHLEETQVAQSESDMRARGQALAAELTRLLAEEIRRALDIESHLELRFESHYLRFLMPTTRGTERGSKKRYAGLVRKGRGEVSLVVRGLEAVRTDWTPLARRVQRELLRRVFLDEPFEPWLQEVARDLAGGRLDDELIYRKRLRQNLADYASEAAPPHVRAARMREGARDGEQGGAATEVEYVMTTRGPEPASERLSPIDHAHYRDKQIAPVCDVVLPFLGTSFERIAGSQRSLF
;
A
#
# COMPACT_ATOMS: atom_id res chain seq x y z
N MET A 1 15.66 -0.90 46.79
CA MET A 1 14.42 -0.71 45.99
C MET A 1 14.09 0.79 46.04
N ARG A 2 14.24 1.53 44.91
CA ARG A 2 13.77 2.93 44.87
C ARG A 2 12.26 2.88 44.63
N THR A 3 11.49 3.29 45.62
CA THR A 3 10.03 3.41 45.56
C THR A 3 9.67 4.47 44.51
N GLY A 4 9.22 4.05 43.33
CA GLY A 4 8.65 4.97 42.34
C GLY A 4 7.35 5.57 42.87
N GLU A 5 6.99 6.76 42.39
CA GLU A 5 5.70 7.38 42.70
C GLU A 5 4.56 6.67 41.98
N GLN A 6 3.38 6.62 42.58
CA GLN A 6 2.17 6.16 41.91
C GLN A 6 1.84 7.14 40.77
N ARG A 7 1.84 6.68 39.54
CA ARG A 7 1.61 7.49 38.33
C ARG A 7 0.58 6.84 37.42
N THR A 8 -0.17 7.67 36.72
CA THR A 8 -1.06 7.28 35.64
C THR A 8 -0.73 8.12 34.41
N VAL A 9 -0.49 7.48 33.30
CA VAL A 9 -0.15 8.16 32.06
C VAL A 9 -0.89 7.51 30.86
N ASP A 10 -1.42 8.36 29.99
CA ASP A 10 -1.87 7.92 28.67
C ASP A 10 -0.69 7.99 27.71
N ALA A 11 -0.48 6.93 26.93
CA ALA A 11 0.66 6.79 26.06
C ALA A 11 0.27 6.12 24.72
N PHE A 12 0.97 6.50 23.65
CA PHE A 12 0.84 5.94 22.31
C PHE A 12 1.98 4.98 22.03
N LEU A 13 1.69 3.76 21.63
CA LEU A 13 2.64 2.66 21.38
C LEU A 13 3.55 2.96 20.19
N LEU A 14 4.86 2.93 20.40
CA LEU A 14 5.88 3.06 19.36
C LEU A 14 6.44 1.70 18.94
N SER A 15 6.90 0.89 19.91
CA SER A 15 7.40 -0.45 19.63
C SER A 15 7.01 -1.43 20.72
N ARG A 16 7.01 -2.73 20.40
CA ARG A 16 6.65 -3.83 21.29
C ARG A 16 7.52 -5.06 21.00
N GLU A 17 8.00 -5.65 22.09
CA GLU A 17 8.86 -6.82 22.05
C GLU A 17 8.45 -7.83 23.11
N TRP A 18 8.91 -9.05 22.98
CA TRP A 18 8.79 -10.09 23.99
C TRP A 18 10.07 -10.93 24.04
N HIS A 19 10.36 -11.48 25.22
CA HIS A 19 11.52 -12.32 25.46
C HIS A 19 11.13 -13.46 26.38
N ASP A 20 11.62 -14.68 26.10
CA ASP A 20 11.56 -15.78 27.04
C ASP A 20 12.62 -15.56 28.13
N THR A 21 12.22 -15.63 29.40
CA THR A 21 13.09 -15.52 30.58
C THR A 21 12.86 -16.71 31.52
N ASP A 22 13.73 -16.90 32.49
CA ASP A 22 13.59 -17.99 33.49
C ASP A 22 12.31 -17.87 34.31
N SER A 23 11.81 -16.65 34.51
CA SER A 23 10.59 -16.39 35.31
C SER A 23 9.30 -16.39 34.49
N GLY A 24 9.37 -16.61 33.18
CA GLY A 24 8.24 -16.52 32.27
C GLY A 24 8.54 -15.58 31.09
N ILE A 25 7.52 -15.23 30.33
CA ILE A 25 7.66 -14.29 29.23
C ILE A 25 7.70 -12.86 29.77
N GLU A 26 8.65 -12.09 29.29
CA GLU A 26 8.71 -10.63 29.49
C GLU A 26 8.20 -9.93 28.23
N ILE A 27 7.27 -8.98 28.40
CA ILE A 27 6.77 -8.09 27.35
C ILE A 27 7.26 -6.69 27.66
N VAL A 28 7.88 -6.03 26.68
CA VAL A 28 8.35 -4.66 26.75
C VAL A 28 7.58 -3.81 25.74
N LEU A 29 6.92 -2.77 26.24
CA LEU A 29 6.22 -1.78 25.43
C LEU A 29 6.96 -0.44 25.55
N TRP A 30 7.33 0.14 24.43
CA TRP A 30 7.80 1.50 24.34
C TRP A 30 6.70 2.38 23.76
N ALA A 31 6.46 3.51 24.38
CA ALA A 31 5.36 4.40 24.03
C ALA A 31 5.75 5.87 24.18
N ARG A 32 4.97 6.77 23.58
CA ARG A 32 5.06 8.22 23.76
C ARG A 32 3.89 8.69 24.64
N GLY A 33 4.21 9.18 25.83
CA GLY A 33 3.31 9.97 26.66
C GLY A 33 3.27 11.42 26.20
N ILE A 34 2.46 12.25 26.86
CA ILE A 34 2.39 13.69 26.56
C ILE A 34 3.72 14.36 26.90
N GLU A 35 4.26 14.09 28.08
CA GLU A 35 5.45 14.77 28.60
C GLU A 35 6.75 14.05 28.24
N SER A 36 6.78 12.73 28.25
CA SER A 36 8.00 11.95 28.10
C SER A 36 7.75 10.61 27.39
N PRO A 37 8.80 9.99 26.82
CA PRO A 37 8.75 8.59 26.45
C PRO A 37 8.48 7.69 27.66
N VAL A 38 7.82 6.57 27.40
CA VAL A 38 7.42 5.60 28.42
C VAL A 38 7.95 4.23 28.03
N ARG A 39 8.54 3.50 28.99
CA ARG A 39 8.89 2.09 28.86
C ARG A 39 8.14 1.29 29.91
N ALA A 40 7.25 0.41 29.49
CA ALA A 40 6.50 -0.47 30.37
C ALA A 40 6.95 -1.91 30.18
N ARG A 41 7.35 -2.57 31.29
CA ARG A 41 7.78 -3.96 31.33
C ARG A 41 6.74 -4.79 32.06
N PHE A 42 6.37 -5.92 31.49
CA PHE A 42 5.44 -6.89 32.05
C PHE A 42 6.14 -8.26 32.15
N SER A 43 6.55 -8.62 33.35
CA SER A 43 7.27 -9.86 33.64
C SER A 43 6.31 -10.99 34.02
N GLY A 44 6.76 -12.24 33.91
CA GLY A 44 6.03 -13.42 34.35
C GLY A 44 4.76 -13.70 33.55
N GLN A 45 4.69 -13.21 32.30
CA GLN A 45 3.58 -13.54 31.41
C GLN A 45 3.71 -14.98 30.90
N GLU A 46 2.59 -15.57 30.49
CA GLU A 46 2.54 -16.93 29.96
C GLU A 46 2.12 -16.90 28.47
N ALA A 47 2.71 -17.75 27.64
CA ALA A 47 2.16 -18.07 26.34
C ALA A 47 0.96 -19.00 26.51
N VAL A 48 -0.03 -18.90 25.62
CA VAL A 48 -1.23 -19.72 25.69
C VAL A 48 -1.64 -20.23 24.30
N MET A 49 -2.06 -21.47 24.24
CA MET A 49 -2.80 -22.06 23.12
C MET A 49 -3.99 -22.84 23.66
N PHE A 50 -4.91 -23.21 22.76
CA PHE A 50 -6.08 -24.00 23.15
C PHE A 50 -6.06 -25.35 22.43
N VAL A 51 -6.59 -26.36 23.12
CA VAL A 51 -6.73 -27.74 22.61
C VAL A 51 -8.11 -28.29 22.95
N PRO A 52 -8.68 -29.20 22.15
CA PRO A 52 -9.93 -29.86 22.50
C PRO A 52 -9.86 -30.48 23.89
N ARG A 53 -10.95 -30.42 24.65
CA ARG A 53 -11.04 -31.02 25.97
C ARG A 53 -10.84 -32.51 25.84
N GLY A 54 -9.96 -33.08 26.68
CA GLY A 54 -9.58 -34.50 26.59
C GLY A 54 -8.37 -34.79 25.69
N ALA A 55 -7.89 -33.82 24.89
CA ALA A 55 -6.66 -34.01 24.12
C ALA A 55 -5.45 -34.29 25.02
N THR A 56 -4.61 -35.25 24.62
CA THR A 56 -3.33 -35.55 25.30
C THR A 56 -2.32 -34.47 24.95
N ALA A 57 -2.17 -33.48 25.84
CA ALA A 57 -1.26 -32.37 25.66
C ALA A 57 -0.60 -31.98 27.00
N ARG A 58 0.66 -31.54 26.92
CA ARG A 58 1.47 -31.14 28.08
C ARG A 58 1.70 -29.64 28.07
N GLY A 59 1.43 -28.98 29.18
CA GLY A 59 1.70 -27.57 29.40
C GLY A 59 2.22 -27.36 30.82
N PHE A 60 2.77 -26.18 31.09
CA PHE A 60 3.09 -25.79 32.46
C PHE A 60 1.85 -25.79 33.37
N ARG A 61 0.72 -25.33 32.79
CA ARG A 61 -0.58 -25.32 33.45
C ARG A 61 -1.69 -25.58 32.43
N ARG A 62 -2.68 -26.38 32.76
CA ARG A 62 -3.88 -26.60 31.99
C ARG A 62 -5.09 -26.05 32.76
N ALA A 63 -5.96 -25.34 32.09
CA ALA A 63 -7.17 -24.81 32.68
C ALA A 63 -8.36 -24.97 31.74
N PRO A 64 -9.46 -25.62 32.22
CA PRO A 64 -10.70 -25.63 31.46
C PRO A 64 -11.23 -24.20 31.27
N LYS A 65 -11.78 -23.93 30.10
CA LYS A 65 -12.39 -22.64 29.78
C LYS A 65 -13.83 -22.84 29.32
N ALA A 66 -14.67 -21.84 29.51
CA ALA A 66 -16.00 -21.76 28.91
C ALA A 66 -15.88 -21.27 27.47
N LEU A 67 -15.03 -21.93 26.67
CA LEU A 67 -14.76 -21.61 25.27
C LEU A 67 -14.93 -22.88 24.43
N VAL A 68 -15.29 -22.68 23.16
CA VAL A 68 -15.42 -23.74 22.16
C VAL A 68 -14.64 -23.39 20.89
N THR A 69 -14.34 -24.39 20.06
CA THR A 69 -13.86 -24.15 18.69
C THR A 69 -14.95 -23.53 17.82
N LEU A 70 -14.62 -23.10 16.60
CA LEU A 70 -15.64 -22.66 15.61
C LEU A 70 -16.74 -23.73 15.38
N HIS A 71 -16.41 -25.02 15.54
CA HIS A 71 -17.33 -26.15 15.38
C HIS A 71 -18.09 -26.54 16.67
N GLY A 72 -17.95 -25.75 17.74
CA GLY A 72 -18.68 -25.97 19.00
C GLY A 72 -18.02 -26.99 19.96
N GLU A 73 -16.81 -27.48 19.68
CA GLU A 73 -16.10 -28.42 20.54
C GLU A 73 -15.46 -27.69 21.75
N PRO A 74 -15.73 -28.13 23.01
CA PRO A 74 -15.14 -27.54 24.20
C PRO A 74 -13.61 -27.63 24.19
N VAL A 75 -12.94 -26.55 24.62
CA VAL A 75 -11.49 -26.46 24.70
C VAL A 75 -10.96 -26.21 26.10
N ASP A 76 -9.70 -26.62 26.33
CA ASP A 76 -8.89 -26.24 27.48
C ASP A 76 -7.76 -25.31 27.04
N ALA A 77 -7.42 -24.33 27.88
CA ALA A 77 -6.26 -23.50 27.71
C ALA A 77 -5.01 -24.17 28.27
N LEU A 78 -3.95 -24.26 27.48
CA LEU A 78 -2.62 -24.69 27.90
C LEU A 78 -1.71 -23.46 28.00
N TYR A 79 -1.10 -23.30 29.16
CA TYR A 79 -0.21 -22.19 29.46
C TYR A 79 1.24 -22.66 29.52
N PHE A 80 2.16 -21.83 29.04
CA PHE A 80 3.59 -22.12 28.97
C PHE A 80 4.38 -20.92 29.51
N ARG A 81 5.49 -21.21 30.22
CA ARG A 81 6.41 -20.17 30.70
C ARG A 81 7.27 -19.55 29.61
N SER A 82 7.37 -20.21 28.45
CA SER A 82 8.11 -19.69 27.30
C SER A 82 7.36 -19.96 26.00
N GLN A 83 7.53 -19.09 25.02
CA GLN A 83 7.00 -19.27 23.67
C GLN A 83 7.66 -20.47 22.99
N ARG A 84 8.94 -20.72 23.29
CA ARG A 84 9.66 -21.87 22.78
C ARG A 84 8.99 -23.19 23.21
N ALA A 85 8.66 -23.34 24.49
CA ALA A 85 7.98 -24.55 24.99
C ALA A 85 6.59 -24.74 24.37
N LEU A 86 5.84 -23.64 24.12
CA LEU A 86 4.57 -23.69 23.41
C LEU A 86 4.77 -24.23 21.99
N VAL A 87 5.76 -23.70 21.26
CA VAL A 87 6.05 -24.12 19.88
C VAL A 87 6.44 -25.60 19.81
N GLU A 88 7.27 -26.07 20.72
CA GLU A 88 7.69 -27.47 20.80
C GLU A 88 6.48 -28.41 21.04
N GLU A 89 5.60 -28.07 21.97
CA GLU A 89 4.39 -28.86 22.25
C GLU A 89 3.36 -28.79 21.12
N ARG A 90 3.16 -27.59 20.53
CA ARG A 90 2.34 -27.42 19.33
C ARG A 90 2.76 -28.35 18.20
N ASP A 91 4.07 -28.37 17.91
CA ASP A 91 4.61 -29.18 16.81
C ASP A 91 4.48 -30.68 17.11
N ARG A 92 4.61 -31.09 18.39
CA ARG A 92 4.35 -32.46 18.85
C ARG A 92 2.88 -32.87 18.64
N ILE A 93 1.93 -32.00 19.02
CA ILE A 93 0.49 -32.26 18.85
C ILE A 93 0.15 -32.38 17.36
N ARG A 94 0.64 -31.47 16.54
CA ARG A 94 0.41 -31.48 15.08
C ARG A 94 0.99 -32.71 14.40
N ALA A 95 2.14 -33.22 14.85
CA ALA A 95 2.73 -34.45 14.33
C ALA A 95 1.84 -35.69 14.57
N SER A 96 1.00 -35.66 15.62
CA SER A 96 0.00 -36.71 15.91
C SER A 96 -1.39 -36.39 15.33
N LEU A 97 -1.47 -35.51 14.34
CA LEU A 97 -2.72 -35.01 13.72
C LEU A 97 -3.72 -34.37 14.73
N GLY A 98 -3.20 -33.90 15.87
CA GLY A 98 -4.00 -33.23 16.87
C GLY A 98 -4.33 -31.79 16.49
N ILE A 99 -5.48 -31.30 16.96
CA ILE A 99 -5.95 -29.93 16.74
C ILE A 99 -5.35 -29.01 17.79
N VAL A 100 -4.84 -27.89 17.36
CA VAL A 100 -4.43 -26.75 18.20
C VAL A 100 -5.06 -25.47 17.68
N CYS A 101 -5.38 -24.57 18.59
CA CYS A 101 -6.02 -23.28 18.28
C CYS A 101 -5.16 -22.14 18.83
N GLU A 102 -4.98 -21.10 18.02
CA GLU A 102 -4.29 -19.84 18.36
C GLU A 102 -2.87 -19.99 18.93
N SER A 103 -2.19 -21.08 18.58
CA SER A 103 -0.81 -21.35 18.99
C SER A 103 0.22 -20.48 18.25
N ASP A 104 -0.18 -19.84 17.19
CA ASP A 104 0.60 -18.96 16.31
C ASP A 104 0.46 -17.46 16.66
N VAL A 105 -0.39 -17.12 17.62
CA VAL A 105 -0.54 -15.74 18.13
C VAL A 105 0.62 -15.40 19.06
N LYS A 106 1.44 -14.41 18.67
CA LYS A 106 2.62 -14.00 19.44
C LYS A 106 2.24 -13.39 20.79
N PRO A 107 3.07 -13.60 21.86
CA PRO A 107 2.74 -13.16 23.21
C PRO A 107 2.38 -11.69 23.34
N GLN A 108 3.16 -10.78 22.77
CA GLN A 108 2.91 -9.34 22.84
C GLN A 108 1.64 -8.93 22.06
N GLU A 109 1.29 -9.64 20.98
CA GLU A 109 0.05 -9.37 20.24
C GLU A 109 -1.15 -9.81 21.07
N ARG A 110 -1.15 -11.03 21.59
CA ARG A 110 -2.21 -11.55 22.47
C ARG A 110 -2.40 -10.64 23.68
N PHE A 111 -1.31 -10.22 24.32
CA PHE A 111 -1.35 -9.35 25.48
C PHE A 111 -2.13 -8.05 25.22
N LEU A 112 -1.94 -7.44 24.05
CA LEU A 112 -2.64 -6.23 23.65
C LEU A 112 -4.07 -6.51 23.19
N MET A 113 -4.29 -7.56 22.40
CA MET A 113 -5.60 -7.98 21.89
C MET A 113 -6.60 -8.23 23.03
N GLU A 114 -6.21 -9.02 24.04
CA GLU A 114 -7.07 -9.37 25.17
C GLU A 114 -7.48 -8.15 26.03
N ARG A 115 -6.73 -7.05 25.90
CA ARG A 115 -6.99 -5.78 26.57
C ARG A 115 -7.64 -4.74 25.65
N PHE A 116 -7.95 -5.12 24.40
CA PHE A 116 -8.48 -4.23 23.36
C PHE A 116 -7.60 -2.98 23.13
N VAL A 117 -6.30 -3.11 23.34
CA VAL A 117 -5.33 -2.05 23.10
C VAL A 117 -4.82 -2.18 21.65
N THR A 118 -5.09 -1.19 20.83
CA THR A 118 -4.56 -1.12 19.45
C THR A 118 -3.24 -0.32 19.41
N SER A 119 -3.23 0.89 19.95
CA SER A 119 -2.03 1.73 19.99
C SER A 119 -1.99 2.66 21.20
N SER A 120 -3.13 3.22 21.62
CA SER A 120 -3.18 4.11 22.77
C SER A 120 -3.64 3.35 24.01
N MET A 121 -2.94 3.59 25.12
CA MET A 121 -3.15 2.88 26.37
C MET A 121 -2.97 3.80 27.56
N ARG A 122 -3.67 3.51 28.65
CA ARG A 122 -3.46 4.08 29.96
C ARG A 122 -2.66 3.09 30.81
N LEU A 123 -1.53 3.55 31.30
CA LEU A 123 -0.66 2.81 32.22
C LEU A 123 -0.76 3.42 33.64
N SER A 124 -0.98 2.58 34.63
CA SER A 124 -1.06 3.03 36.02
C SER A 124 -0.26 2.10 36.95
N GLY A 125 0.59 2.67 37.79
CA GLY A 125 1.46 1.90 38.65
C GLY A 125 2.60 2.75 39.25
N HIS A 126 3.58 2.09 39.86
CA HIS A 126 4.78 2.77 40.34
C HIS A 126 5.71 3.07 39.17
N GLY A 127 5.93 4.36 38.89
CA GLY A 127 6.77 4.85 37.81
C GLY A 127 8.04 5.53 38.31
N SER A 128 9.16 5.37 37.60
CA SER A 128 10.43 6.05 37.92
C SER A 128 11.03 6.66 36.66
N MET A 129 11.47 7.92 36.75
CA MET A 129 12.20 8.58 35.65
C MET A 129 13.65 8.11 35.64
N ARG A 130 14.15 7.68 34.43
CA ARG A 130 15.55 7.31 34.21
C ARG A 130 15.96 7.80 32.82
N ALA A 131 17.00 8.60 32.74
CA ALA A 131 17.52 9.16 31.47
C ALA A 131 16.41 9.77 30.59
N GLY A 132 15.48 10.53 31.19
CA GLY A 132 14.38 11.16 30.42
C GLY A 132 13.20 10.25 30.05
N VAL A 133 13.25 8.97 30.42
CA VAL A 133 12.21 7.97 30.14
C VAL A 133 11.47 7.59 31.41
N LEU A 134 10.14 7.54 31.37
CA LEU A 134 9.30 7.05 32.47
C LEU A 134 9.21 5.51 32.39
N HIS A 135 9.75 4.84 33.40
CA HIS A 135 9.77 3.38 33.49
C HIS A 135 8.69 2.86 34.43
N PHE A 136 7.95 1.85 33.94
CA PHE A 136 7.00 1.09 34.74
C PHE A 136 7.40 -0.39 34.77
N ASP A 137 7.27 -1.01 35.93
CA ASP A 137 7.35 -2.45 36.12
C ASP A 137 5.98 -3.01 36.52
N ASN A 138 5.42 -3.89 35.67
CA ASN A 138 4.10 -4.50 35.82
C ASN A 138 2.97 -3.49 36.12
N PRO A 139 2.82 -2.39 35.34
CA PRO A 139 1.70 -1.48 35.54
C PRO A 139 0.37 -2.13 35.15
N SER A 140 -0.74 -1.59 35.65
CA SER A 140 -2.03 -1.88 35.02
C SER A 140 -2.10 -1.19 33.66
N ILE A 141 -2.75 -1.86 32.68
CA ILE A 141 -2.91 -1.36 31.29
C ILE A 141 -4.37 -1.43 30.87
N LYS A 142 -4.88 -0.33 30.30
CA LYS A 142 -6.23 -0.25 29.72
C LYS A 142 -6.18 0.50 28.39
N LYS A 143 -7.17 0.27 27.53
CA LYS A 143 -7.37 1.09 26.31
C LYS A 143 -7.54 2.56 26.72
N ALA A 144 -6.94 3.46 25.94
CA ALA A 144 -7.09 4.90 26.04
C ALA A 144 -7.18 5.55 24.67
N GLU A 145 -7.47 6.84 24.64
CA GLU A 145 -7.47 7.65 23.42
C GLU A 145 -6.44 8.76 23.58
N LEU A 146 -5.34 8.65 22.83
CA LEU A 146 -4.28 9.65 22.79
C LEU A 146 -3.77 9.81 21.38
N ARG A 147 -3.55 11.04 20.93
CA ARG A 147 -2.91 11.44 19.68
C ARG A 147 -1.77 12.39 20.01
N PRO A 148 -0.59 11.90 20.38
CA PRO A 148 0.53 12.77 20.68
C PRO A 148 1.12 13.37 19.40
N ALA A 149 1.74 14.53 19.51
CA ALA A 149 2.69 14.99 18.51
C ALA A 149 3.95 14.11 18.61
N LEU A 150 4.29 13.43 17.51
CA LEU A 150 5.50 12.59 17.42
C LEU A 150 6.62 13.36 16.77
N SER A 151 7.81 13.33 17.39
CA SER A 151 9.01 13.95 16.83
C SER A 151 9.58 13.09 15.69
N VAL A 152 9.90 13.73 14.56
CA VAL A 152 10.36 13.06 13.33
C VAL A 152 11.77 13.50 12.99
N LEU A 153 12.62 12.54 12.67
CA LEU A 153 13.97 12.74 12.18
C LEU A 153 14.13 12.01 10.84
N SER A 154 14.64 12.70 9.83
CA SER A 154 15.09 12.09 8.57
C SER A 154 16.56 11.71 8.68
N LEU A 155 16.88 10.52 8.18
CA LEU A 155 18.24 9.96 8.09
C LEU A 155 18.53 9.60 6.64
N ASP A 156 19.71 9.94 6.17
CA ASP A 156 20.24 9.56 4.86
C ASP A 156 21.76 9.39 4.93
N ILE A 157 22.32 8.45 4.15
CA ILE A 157 23.76 8.18 4.09
C ILE A 157 24.26 8.15 2.65
N GLU A 158 25.49 8.58 2.46
CA GLU A 158 26.22 8.42 1.21
C GLU A 158 27.40 7.47 1.38
N THR A 159 27.56 6.55 0.43
CA THR A 159 28.56 5.47 0.49
C THR A 159 29.39 5.40 -0.78
N ASP A 160 30.55 4.79 -0.70
CA ASP A 160 31.39 4.49 -1.84
C ASP A 160 30.94 3.18 -2.53
N GLY A 161 29.77 3.23 -3.20
CA GLY A 161 29.09 2.06 -3.75
C GLY A 161 28.23 1.35 -2.71
N PHE A 162 27.51 0.30 -3.14
CA PHE A 162 26.46 -0.33 -2.33
C PHE A 162 26.97 -0.93 -0.99
N ASP A 163 28.16 -1.55 -0.99
CA ASP A 163 28.78 -2.16 0.19
C ASP A 163 30.00 -1.40 0.69
N GLY A 164 30.25 -0.21 0.13
CA GLY A 164 31.42 0.61 0.42
C GLY A 164 31.38 1.30 1.78
N PRO A 165 32.48 1.93 2.17
CA PRO A 165 32.54 2.73 3.39
C PRO A 165 31.66 3.97 3.31
N LEU A 166 31.19 4.45 4.46
CA LEU A 166 30.44 5.69 4.57
C LEU A 166 31.30 6.88 4.15
N LEU A 167 30.76 7.74 3.31
CA LEU A 167 31.35 9.02 2.89
C LEU A 167 30.75 10.18 3.68
N SER A 168 29.42 10.18 3.83
CA SER A 168 28.70 11.11 4.70
C SER A 168 27.46 10.45 5.34
N ALA A 169 26.97 11.06 6.42
CA ALA A 169 25.73 10.69 7.08
C ALA A 169 24.99 11.95 7.55
N ALA A 170 23.75 12.11 7.16
CA ALA A 170 22.92 13.27 7.48
C ALA A 170 21.75 12.90 8.37
N VAL A 171 21.45 13.76 9.34
CA VAL A 171 20.21 13.74 10.12
C VAL A 171 19.59 15.11 10.11
N ALA A 172 18.28 15.18 9.92
CA ALA A 172 17.53 16.43 9.93
C ALA A 172 16.18 16.29 10.63
N THR A 173 15.81 17.31 11.37
CA THR A 173 14.43 17.58 11.82
C THR A 173 13.96 18.87 11.13
N ARG A 174 12.78 19.38 11.51
CA ARG A 174 12.34 20.70 11.01
C ARG A 174 13.23 21.86 11.51
N ASP A 175 13.76 21.73 12.70
CA ASP A 175 14.45 22.82 13.41
C ASP A 175 15.97 22.74 13.35
N GLN A 176 16.53 21.54 13.16
CA GLN A 176 17.96 21.31 13.20
C GLN A 176 18.42 20.24 12.21
N ALA A 177 19.66 20.38 11.78
CA ALA A 177 20.30 19.44 10.87
C ALA A 177 21.77 19.26 11.23
N ARG A 178 22.29 18.05 10.99
CA ARG A 178 23.73 17.73 11.10
C ARG A 178 24.10 16.77 9.98
N VAL A 179 25.26 17.04 9.38
CA VAL A 179 25.86 16.16 8.38
C VAL A 179 27.29 15.86 8.82
N PHE A 180 27.60 14.60 8.96
CA PHE A 180 28.93 14.11 9.25
C PHE A 180 29.60 13.71 7.94
N VAL A 181 30.74 14.30 7.62
CA VAL A 181 31.54 14.00 6.43
C VAL A 181 32.85 13.38 6.87
N ARG A 182 33.23 12.23 6.29
CA ARG A 182 34.52 11.60 6.59
C ARG A 182 35.66 12.39 5.99
N GLY A 183 36.64 12.74 6.81
CA GLY A 183 37.83 13.51 6.40
C GLY A 183 38.32 14.44 7.49
N THR A 184 39.15 15.39 7.09
CA THR A 184 39.71 16.43 7.97
C THR A 184 39.34 17.81 7.44
N GLY A 185 38.90 18.68 8.34
CA GLY A 185 38.46 20.04 8.03
C GLY A 185 37.85 20.69 9.24
N ASP A 186 37.57 21.98 9.14
CA ASP A 186 36.89 22.74 10.20
C ASP A 186 35.37 22.54 10.08
N ASP A 187 34.68 22.41 11.22
CA ASP A 187 33.23 22.33 11.29
C ASP A 187 32.58 23.61 10.75
N ARG A 188 31.52 23.48 9.95
CA ARG A 188 30.86 24.62 9.30
C ARG A 188 29.34 24.46 9.35
N GLY A 189 28.64 25.34 10.06
CA GLY A 189 27.19 25.36 10.09
C GLY A 189 26.60 24.03 10.53
N PHE A 190 26.01 23.30 9.59
CA PHE A 190 25.42 21.98 9.82
C PHE A 190 26.38 20.80 9.58
N MET A 191 27.59 21.08 9.01
CA MET A 191 28.58 20.07 8.63
C MET A 191 29.66 19.92 9.70
N THR A 192 29.97 18.66 10.04
CA THR A 192 31.05 18.27 10.96
C THR A 192 31.97 17.26 10.28
N PHE A 193 33.27 17.50 10.25
CA PHE A 193 34.24 16.54 9.77
C PHE A 193 34.56 15.50 10.85
N VAL A 194 34.67 14.26 10.43
CA VAL A 194 35.04 13.12 11.29
C VAL A 194 36.18 12.33 10.65
N GLY A 195 37.23 12.05 11.43
CA GLY A 195 38.47 11.50 10.90
C GLY A 195 38.34 10.11 10.28
N ASP A 196 37.42 9.28 10.79
CA ASP A 196 37.20 7.92 10.33
C ASP A 196 35.75 7.48 10.44
N GLU A 197 35.43 6.36 9.82
CA GLU A 197 34.06 5.82 9.76
C GLU A 197 33.54 5.38 11.14
N ARG A 198 34.41 4.85 11.99
CA ARG A 198 34.03 4.46 13.37
C ARG A 198 33.58 5.68 14.16
N THR A 199 34.32 6.77 14.07
CA THR A 199 33.99 8.07 14.69
C THR A 199 32.67 8.60 14.14
N MET A 200 32.45 8.49 12.81
CA MET A 200 31.20 8.89 12.17
C MET A 200 29.99 8.12 12.73
N LEU A 201 30.07 6.79 12.85
CA LEU A 201 29.00 5.96 13.41
C LEU A 201 28.66 6.38 14.85
N LEU A 202 29.67 6.63 15.68
CA LEU A 202 29.46 7.06 17.06
C LEU A 202 28.81 8.46 17.12
N ALA A 203 29.33 9.42 16.33
CA ALA A 203 28.80 10.78 16.27
C ALA A 203 27.34 10.81 15.75
N LEU A 204 27.03 9.99 14.76
CA LEU A 204 25.66 9.83 14.23
C LEU A 204 24.69 9.35 15.32
N PHE A 205 25.03 8.26 16.04
CA PHE A 205 24.18 7.74 17.09
C PHE A 205 24.06 8.69 18.29
N ASP A 206 25.12 9.43 18.61
CA ASP A 206 25.08 10.46 19.65
C ASP A 206 24.16 11.63 19.25
N ALA A 207 24.18 12.06 18.00
CA ALA A 207 23.27 13.07 17.48
C ALA A 207 21.80 12.58 17.52
N ILE A 208 21.52 11.37 17.08
CA ILE A 208 20.18 10.79 17.14
C ILE A 208 19.70 10.64 18.59
N ARG A 209 20.59 10.28 19.52
CA ARG A 209 20.28 10.18 20.94
C ARG A 209 19.99 11.53 21.56
N ALA A 210 20.74 12.55 21.18
CA ALA A 210 20.55 13.93 21.65
C ALA A 210 19.23 14.54 21.18
N ILE A 211 18.84 14.27 19.93
CA ILE A 211 17.55 14.68 19.33
C ILE A 211 16.39 13.88 19.94
N ASP A 212 16.61 12.60 20.23
CA ASP A 212 15.65 11.62 20.76
C ASP A 212 14.31 11.56 19.99
N PRO A 213 14.32 11.31 18.66
CA PRO A 213 13.10 11.26 17.86
C PRO A 213 12.21 10.06 18.22
N ASP A 214 10.89 10.21 18.04
CA ASP A 214 9.94 9.09 18.11
C ASP A 214 9.94 8.28 16.81
N ILE A 215 10.14 8.96 15.69
CA ILE A 215 10.10 8.39 14.34
C ILE A 215 11.40 8.73 13.59
N VAL A 216 11.97 7.73 12.94
CA VAL A 216 13.04 7.89 11.96
C VAL A 216 12.46 7.63 10.57
N VAL A 217 12.61 8.57 9.65
CA VAL A 217 12.16 8.45 8.26
C VAL A 217 13.35 8.49 7.32
N GLY A 218 13.18 7.93 6.13
CA GLY A 218 14.16 7.99 5.04
C GLY A 218 13.60 7.40 3.77
N TRP A 219 14.38 7.41 2.70
CA TRP A 219 13.97 6.90 1.39
C TRP A 219 14.64 5.56 1.09
N ASN A 220 13.88 4.47 1.09
CA ASN A 220 14.41 3.09 1.06
C ASN A 220 15.29 2.77 2.29
N ILE A 221 15.03 3.44 3.38
CA ILE A 221 15.87 3.48 4.59
C ILE A 221 16.12 2.08 5.20
N VAL A 222 15.15 1.17 5.13
CA VAL A 222 15.28 -0.15 5.76
C VAL A 222 16.20 -1.07 4.96
N ASP A 223 16.05 -1.07 3.62
CA ASP A 223 16.79 -1.96 2.73
C ASP A 223 18.17 -1.41 2.36
N PHE A 224 18.43 -0.11 2.56
CA PHE A 224 19.71 0.53 2.27
C PHE A 224 20.34 1.11 3.53
N ASP A 225 19.96 2.30 3.97
CA ASP A 225 20.68 3.05 5.02
C ASP A 225 20.90 2.23 6.30
N LEU A 226 19.83 1.68 6.87
CA LEU A 226 19.92 0.92 8.11
C LEU A 226 20.62 -0.43 7.93
N ALA A 227 20.48 -1.07 6.77
CA ALA A 227 21.19 -2.30 6.46
C ALA A 227 22.71 -2.06 6.36
N VAL A 228 23.10 -1.00 5.65
CA VAL A 228 24.49 -0.57 5.52
C VAL A 228 25.04 -0.16 6.90
N LEU A 229 24.37 0.70 7.64
CA LEU A 229 24.79 1.12 8.98
C LEU A 229 24.99 -0.10 9.90
N GLN A 230 24.09 -1.09 9.87
CA GLN A 230 24.26 -2.33 10.65
C GLN A 230 25.50 -3.11 10.23
N ALA A 231 25.76 -3.22 8.91
CA ALA A 231 26.93 -3.92 8.39
C ALA A 231 28.24 -3.19 8.79
N ARG A 232 28.29 -1.86 8.65
CA ARG A 232 29.43 -1.05 9.03
C ARG A 232 29.67 -1.05 10.54
N CYS A 233 28.60 -1.02 11.35
CA CYS A 233 28.72 -1.20 12.81
C CYS A 233 29.39 -2.51 13.18
N ARG A 234 29.03 -3.61 12.51
CA ARG A 234 29.69 -4.91 12.70
C ARG A 234 31.17 -4.89 12.32
N ALA A 235 31.49 -4.30 11.14
CA ALA A 235 32.86 -4.17 10.65
C ALA A 235 33.76 -3.38 11.61
N HIS A 236 33.26 -2.30 12.18
CA HIS A 236 34.00 -1.43 13.11
C HIS A 236 33.81 -1.80 14.60
N ARG A 237 33.09 -2.88 14.92
CA ARG A 237 32.79 -3.31 16.28
C ARG A 237 32.14 -2.19 17.13
N VAL A 238 31.23 -1.43 16.51
CA VAL A 238 30.39 -0.41 17.14
C VAL A 238 29.00 -1.00 17.40
N PRO A 239 28.39 -0.83 18.57
CA PRO A 239 26.99 -1.21 18.79
C PRO A 239 26.06 -0.44 17.84
N PHE A 240 25.13 -1.13 17.20
CA PHE A 240 24.09 -0.48 16.39
C PHE A 240 23.03 0.16 17.31
N ALA A 241 23.41 1.22 18.02
CA ALA A 241 22.69 1.82 19.14
C ALA A 241 21.64 2.88 18.69
N LEU A 242 20.83 2.54 17.68
CA LEU A 242 19.78 3.42 17.16
C LEU A 242 18.54 3.45 18.06
N GLY A 243 18.35 2.47 18.94
CA GLY A 243 17.23 2.43 19.86
C GLY A 243 17.27 3.52 20.93
N ARG A 244 16.10 3.81 21.54
CA ARG A 244 16.00 4.78 22.63
C ARG A 244 16.81 4.32 23.84
N ALA A 245 17.39 5.27 24.56
CA ALA A 245 18.33 5.00 25.65
C ALA A 245 19.55 4.17 25.24
N GLY A 246 19.93 4.17 23.95
CA GLY A 246 21.08 3.43 23.43
C GLY A 246 20.83 1.93 23.26
N GLU A 247 19.60 1.47 23.28
CA GLU A 247 19.30 0.06 23.02
C GLU A 247 19.69 -0.33 21.58
N ALA A 248 20.13 -1.58 21.41
CA ALA A 248 20.60 -2.07 20.12
C ALA A 248 19.43 -2.30 19.17
N ALA A 249 19.56 -1.75 17.98
CA ALA A 249 18.65 -2.02 16.86
C ALA A 249 19.13 -3.21 16.03
N ARG A 250 18.26 -3.72 15.16
CA ARG A 250 18.60 -4.75 14.18
C ARG A 250 17.73 -4.63 12.93
N VAL A 251 18.35 -4.86 11.79
CA VAL A 251 17.67 -5.04 10.51
C VAL A 251 17.63 -6.53 10.22
N LEU A 252 16.44 -7.03 9.97
CA LEU A 252 16.18 -8.40 9.55
C LEU A 252 15.91 -8.38 8.05
N ALA A 253 16.79 -8.98 7.26
CA ALA A 253 16.63 -9.07 5.82
C ALA A 253 15.34 -9.83 5.46
N GLY A 254 14.66 -9.34 4.47
CA GLY A 254 13.49 -10.01 3.91
C GLY A 254 13.87 -11.31 3.21
N SER A 255 12.93 -12.22 3.05
CA SER A 255 13.10 -13.46 2.30
C SER A 255 11.90 -13.71 1.39
N GLY A 256 12.16 -14.00 0.12
CA GLY A 256 11.11 -14.23 -0.87
C GLY A 256 10.19 -13.01 -1.05
N ARG A 257 8.93 -13.12 -0.61
CA ARG A 257 7.93 -12.04 -0.67
C ARG A 257 7.84 -11.21 0.62
N GLN A 258 8.60 -11.57 1.65
CA GLN A 258 8.57 -10.84 2.91
C GLN A 258 9.55 -9.66 2.84
N PRO A 259 9.12 -8.43 3.15
CA PRO A 259 10.01 -7.28 3.19
C PRO A 259 11.00 -7.35 4.36
N SER A 260 12.10 -6.65 4.24
CA SER A 260 13.00 -6.41 5.38
C SER A 260 12.30 -5.62 6.49
N VAL A 261 12.74 -5.82 7.72
CA VAL A 261 12.15 -5.17 8.91
C VAL A 261 13.26 -4.61 9.80
N ALA A 262 13.17 -3.32 10.10
CA ALA A 262 14.00 -2.70 11.14
C ALA A 262 13.31 -2.82 12.50
N ARG A 263 14.02 -3.34 13.51
CA ARG A 263 13.56 -3.37 14.91
C ARG A 263 14.40 -2.38 15.70
N VAL A 264 13.77 -1.29 16.11
CA VAL A 264 14.42 -0.20 16.82
C VAL A 264 13.65 0.04 18.12
N PRO A 265 14.14 -0.47 19.28
CA PRO A 265 13.45 -0.33 20.54
C PRO A 265 13.16 1.15 20.86
N GLY A 266 11.91 1.48 21.15
CA GLY A 266 11.48 2.82 21.51
C GLY A 266 11.36 3.84 20.38
N ARG A 267 11.57 3.44 19.11
CA ARG A 267 11.39 4.29 17.94
C ARG A 267 10.63 3.54 16.85
N VAL A 268 10.01 4.29 15.96
CA VAL A 268 9.37 3.78 14.73
C VAL A 268 10.25 4.14 13.54
N VAL A 269 10.44 3.21 12.60
CA VAL A 269 11.10 3.50 11.32
C VAL A 269 10.07 3.48 10.21
N LEU A 270 9.87 4.61 9.52
CA LEU A 270 8.96 4.71 8.39
C LEU A 270 9.75 4.90 7.09
N ASP A 271 9.73 3.90 6.26
CA ASP A 271 10.26 3.97 4.89
C ASP A 271 9.31 4.77 4.00
N GLY A 272 9.82 5.79 3.29
CA GLY A 272 9.02 6.68 2.45
C GLY A 272 8.30 5.94 1.33
N ILE A 273 8.99 5.04 0.63
CA ILE A 273 8.41 4.26 -0.47
C ILE A 273 7.29 3.35 0.04
N ALA A 274 7.56 2.61 1.09
CA ALA A 274 6.62 1.66 1.66
C ALA A 274 5.39 2.34 2.26
N THR A 275 5.58 3.49 2.93
CA THR A 275 4.49 4.25 3.55
C THR A 275 3.60 4.87 2.49
N LEU A 276 4.15 5.46 1.42
CA LEU A 276 3.38 5.98 0.28
C LEU A 276 2.56 4.88 -0.41
N LYS A 277 3.15 3.71 -0.64
CA LYS A 277 2.43 2.54 -1.19
C LYS A 277 1.31 2.08 -0.27
N SER A 278 1.54 2.03 1.03
CA SER A 278 0.53 1.68 2.04
C SER A 278 -0.62 2.69 2.08
N ALA A 279 -0.32 3.98 1.87
CA ALA A 279 -1.30 5.05 1.73
C ALA A 279 -1.94 5.12 0.33
N THR A 280 -1.69 4.12 -0.53
CA THR A 280 -2.23 3.98 -1.89
C THR A 280 -1.83 5.06 -2.89
N HIS A 281 -0.74 5.78 -2.63
CA HIS A 281 -0.16 6.67 -3.63
C HIS A 281 0.45 5.85 -4.78
N ARG A 282 0.31 6.37 -5.99
CA ARG A 282 0.81 5.72 -7.21
C ARG A 282 1.63 6.71 -8.00
N PHE A 283 2.86 6.34 -8.30
CA PHE A 283 3.79 7.10 -9.11
C PHE A 283 4.35 6.20 -10.22
N ASP A 284 4.74 6.79 -11.32
CA ASP A 284 5.42 6.08 -12.41
C ASP A 284 6.75 5.49 -11.90
N ARG A 285 7.42 6.19 -10.99
CA ARG A 285 8.64 5.79 -10.30
C ARG A 285 8.60 6.18 -8.83
N PHE A 286 9.25 5.38 -7.99
CA PHE A 286 9.43 5.67 -6.57
C PHE A 286 10.86 6.12 -6.25
N THR A 287 11.55 6.79 -7.19
CA THR A 287 12.78 7.51 -6.85
C THR A 287 12.43 8.78 -6.09
N LEU A 288 13.29 9.18 -5.13
CA LEU A 288 13.07 10.39 -4.34
C LEU A 288 12.88 11.63 -5.23
N GLU A 289 13.71 11.78 -6.27
CA GLU A 289 13.62 12.84 -7.26
C GLU A 289 12.25 12.94 -7.92
N HIS A 290 11.73 11.80 -8.44
CA HIS A 290 10.46 11.79 -9.16
C HIS A 290 9.27 12.08 -8.22
N VAL A 291 9.26 11.47 -7.04
CA VAL A 291 8.17 11.66 -6.07
C VAL A 291 8.18 13.08 -5.49
N ALA A 292 9.37 13.63 -5.21
CA ALA A 292 9.50 15.01 -4.78
C ALA A 292 8.98 15.99 -5.83
N HIS A 293 9.33 15.78 -7.12
CA HIS A 293 8.80 16.59 -8.21
C HIS A 293 7.27 16.53 -8.30
N GLU A 294 6.68 15.32 -8.22
CA GLU A 294 5.21 15.12 -8.31
C GLU A 294 4.45 15.70 -7.10
N ILE A 295 5.00 15.57 -5.88
CA ILE A 295 4.32 16.01 -4.65
C ILE A 295 4.62 17.49 -4.32
N LEU A 296 5.90 17.89 -4.49
CA LEU A 296 6.39 19.19 -4.00
C LEU A 296 6.64 20.21 -5.12
N GLY A 297 6.64 19.79 -6.40
CA GLY A 297 7.00 20.62 -7.54
C GLY A 297 8.50 20.96 -7.61
N ARG A 298 9.34 20.32 -6.81
CA ARG A 298 10.80 20.45 -6.78
C ARG A 298 11.50 19.13 -6.56
N GLY A 299 12.76 19.00 -6.97
CA GLY A 299 13.55 17.78 -6.86
C GLY A 299 14.99 18.05 -6.41
N LYS A 300 15.85 17.06 -6.58
CA LYS A 300 17.28 17.13 -6.25
C LYS A 300 18.01 18.17 -7.09
N LYS A 301 19.12 18.70 -6.57
CA LYS A 301 19.93 19.73 -7.22
C LYS A 301 21.05 19.19 -8.14
N ILE A 302 21.03 17.91 -8.50
CA ILE A 302 22.06 17.35 -9.39
C ILE A 302 21.74 17.62 -10.86
N ALA A 303 22.79 17.97 -11.64
CA ALA A 303 22.71 18.11 -13.09
C ALA A 303 22.31 16.78 -13.76
N LYS A 304 21.37 16.82 -14.68
CA LYS A 304 20.93 15.66 -15.46
C LYS A 304 22.08 15.15 -16.33
N GLY A 305 22.49 13.88 -16.21
CA GLY A 305 23.26 13.19 -17.23
C GLY A 305 24.59 12.53 -16.82
N GLY A 306 24.89 12.37 -15.51
CA GLY A 306 26.09 11.69 -15.02
C GLY A 306 25.82 10.37 -14.29
N ASP A 307 26.90 9.59 -14.02
CA ASP A 307 26.86 8.47 -13.09
C ASP A 307 26.74 9.01 -11.65
N PRO A 308 25.65 8.74 -10.90
CA PRO A 308 25.49 9.29 -9.56
C PRO A 308 26.62 8.93 -8.60
N LEU A 309 27.16 7.71 -8.70
CA LEU A 309 28.26 7.27 -7.84
C LEU A 309 29.56 8.01 -8.15
N ALA A 310 29.84 8.22 -9.42
CA ALA A 310 31.02 9.01 -9.82
C ALA A 310 30.94 10.46 -9.33
N GLU A 311 29.74 11.04 -9.36
CA GLU A 311 29.49 12.40 -8.86
C GLU A 311 29.62 12.50 -7.33
N ILE A 312 29.09 11.52 -6.59
CA ILE A 312 29.27 11.43 -5.13
C ILE A 312 30.76 11.34 -4.76
N ARG A 313 31.49 10.46 -5.46
CA ARG A 313 32.97 10.34 -5.27
C ARG A 313 33.69 11.63 -5.57
N ARG A 314 33.30 12.31 -6.64
CA ARG A 314 33.89 13.61 -7.00
C ARG A 314 33.64 14.65 -5.91
N MET A 315 32.37 14.81 -5.49
CA MET A 315 32.03 15.75 -4.41
C MET A 315 32.77 15.41 -3.11
N PHE A 316 32.87 14.13 -2.76
CA PHE A 316 33.62 13.73 -1.57
C PHE A 316 35.08 14.15 -1.55
N VAL A 317 35.77 14.13 -2.72
CA VAL A 317 37.17 14.45 -2.83
C VAL A 317 37.40 15.95 -3.08
N GLU A 318 36.58 16.57 -3.94
CA GLU A 318 36.82 17.91 -4.46
C GLU A 318 35.96 18.99 -3.78
N ASP A 319 34.75 18.62 -3.31
CA ASP A 319 33.75 19.57 -2.77
C ASP A 319 32.89 18.94 -1.66
N PRO A 320 33.47 18.72 -0.46
CA PRO A 320 32.72 18.14 0.67
C PRO A 320 31.49 18.98 1.11
N ASP A 321 31.54 20.30 0.88
CA ASP A 321 30.38 21.18 1.16
C ASP A 321 29.20 20.85 0.25
N ALA A 322 29.46 20.59 -1.03
CA ALA A 322 28.42 20.14 -1.96
C ALA A 322 27.87 18.77 -1.60
N LEU A 323 28.71 17.80 -1.18
CA LEU A 323 28.29 16.51 -0.69
C LEU A 323 27.38 16.62 0.55
N ALA A 324 27.80 17.44 1.52
CA ALA A 324 27.03 17.66 2.73
C ALA A 324 25.68 18.35 2.43
N ALA A 325 25.66 19.32 1.53
CA ALA A 325 24.44 20.00 1.10
C ALA A 325 23.50 19.05 0.33
N TYR A 326 24.05 18.15 -0.47
CA TYR A 326 23.31 17.13 -1.21
C TYR A 326 22.65 16.13 -0.27
N ASN A 327 23.41 15.53 0.64
CA ASN A 327 22.91 14.55 1.61
C ASN A 327 21.83 15.17 2.54
N LEU A 328 22.02 16.45 2.94
CA LEU A 328 21.00 17.17 3.73
C LEU A 328 19.72 17.46 2.92
N GLU A 329 19.85 17.78 1.63
CA GLU A 329 18.67 18.03 0.79
C GLU A 329 17.82 16.78 0.64
N ASP A 330 18.41 15.58 0.55
CA ASP A 330 17.68 14.32 0.53
C ASP A 330 16.86 14.12 1.82
N CYS A 331 17.46 14.39 2.98
CA CYS A 331 16.71 14.40 4.24
C CYS A 331 15.54 15.40 4.24
N ARG A 332 15.73 16.60 3.71
CA ARG A 332 14.69 17.65 3.66
C ARG A 332 13.55 17.30 2.72
N LEU A 333 13.87 16.75 1.54
CA LEU A 333 12.86 16.27 0.59
C LEU A 333 11.99 15.18 1.21
N VAL A 334 12.58 14.25 1.95
CA VAL A 334 11.84 13.20 2.66
C VAL A 334 10.89 13.81 3.70
N LEU A 335 11.37 14.73 4.54
CA LEU A 335 10.51 15.41 5.53
C LEU A 335 9.35 16.15 4.86
N ASP A 336 9.59 16.88 3.77
CA ASP A 336 8.57 17.63 3.05
C ASP A 336 7.53 16.71 2.39
N ILE A 337 7.95 15.56 1.85
CA ILE A 337 7.04 14.54 1.31
C ILE A 337 6.16 13.98 2.42
N PHE A 338 6.75 13.63 3.58
CA PHE A 338 6.00 13.09 4.72
C PHE A 338 4.96 14.08 5.24
N ASP A 339 5.28 15.36 5.32
CA ASP A 339 4.34 16.39 5.76
C ASP A 339 3.26 16.67 4.69
N ARG A 340 3.66 16.85 3.43
CA ARG A 340 2.73 17.19 2.36
C ARG A 340 1.69 16.10 2.11
N ALA A 341 2.07 14.83 2.27
CA ALA A 341 1.21 13.67 2.10
C ALA A 341 0.60 13.17 3.42
N ASP A 342 0.90 13.82 4.55
CA ASP A 342 0.47 13.43 5.91
C ASP A 342 0.70 11.94 6.20
N LEU A 343 1.93 11.46 5.93
CA LEU A 343 2.26 10.05 6.05
C LEU A 343 2.37 9.58 7.51
N VAL A 344 2.82 10.45 8.41
CA VAL A 344 2.88 10.14 9.84
C VAL A 344 1.46 10.03 10.39
N GLY A 345 0.57 10.99 10.09
CA GLY A 345 -0.83 10.95 10.48
C GLY A 345 -1.53 9.69 9.95
N PHE A 346 -1.31 9.35 8.69
CA PHE A 346 -1.83 8.11 8.10
C PHE A 346 -1.35 6.86 8.85
N ALA A 347 -0.05 6.74 9.16
CA ALA A 347 0.52 5.59 9.87
C ALA A 347 -0.02 5.48 11.31
N MET A 348 -0.15 6.61 12.01
CA MET A 348 -0.76 6.68 13.35
C MET A 348 -2.22 6.21 13.34
N GLU A 349 -3.04 6.75 12.42
CA GLU A 349 -4.45 6.37 12.34
C GLU A 349 -4.63 4.91 11.95
N ARG A 350 -3.80 4.40 11.03
CA ARG A 350 -3.80 2.97 10.70
C ARG A 350 -3.48 2.11 11.93
N ALA A 351 -2.45 2.46 12.71
CA ALA A 351 -2.10 1.74 13.94
C ALA A 351 -3.25 1.77 14.97
N ARG A 352 -3.90 2.94 15.15
CA ARG A 352 -5.04 3.10 16.06
C ARG A 352 -6.24 2.25 15.67
N LEU A 353 -6.52 2.14 14.37
CA LEU A 353 -7.63 1.37 13.85
C LEU A 353 -7.40 -0.14 13.89
N THR A 354 -6.15 -0.59 13.71
CA THR A 354 -5.85 -1.99 13.41
C THR A 354 -5.04 -2.73 14.47
N GLY A 355 -4.39 -2.02 15.38
CA GLY A 355 -3.42 -2.60 16.30
C GLY A 355 -2.09 -3.00 15.66
N LEU A 356 -1.89 -2.76 14.36
CA LEU A 356 -0.59 -2.96 13.72
C LEU A 356 0.41 -1.92 14.22
N SER A 357 1.69 -2.27 14.28
CA SER A 357 2.75 -1.27 14.46
C SER A 357 2.79 -0.31 13.26
N MET A 358 3.17 0.94 13.51
CA MET A 358 3.17 2.00 12.47
C MET A 358 4.06 1.65 11.27
N ASP A 359 5.20 1.01 11.51
CA ASP A 359 6.20 0.58 10.54
C ASP A 359 5.82 -0.68 9.75
N ARG A 360 4.74 -1.38 10.15
CA ARG A 360 4.37 -2.63 9.49
C ARG A 360 3.83 -2.40 8.09
N GLN A 361 4.53 -2.92 7.11
CA GLN A 361 4.06 -2.97 5.73
C GLN A 361 3.03 -4.08 5.54
N GLY A 362 1.95 -3.82 4.79
CA GLY A 362 0.88 -4.79 4.59
C GLY A 362 0.20 -5.20 5.90
N GLY A 363 0.02 -6.51 6.10
CA GLY A 363 -0.47 -7.05 7.39
C GLY A 363 -1.97 -7.00 7.58
N SER A 364 -2.78 -6.94 6.50
CA SER A 364 -4.26 -6.93 6.60
C SER A 364 -4.81 -8.13 7.38
N VAL A 365 -4.21 -9.32 7.24
CA VAL A 365 -4.58 -10.51 8.02
C VAL A 365 -4.31 -10.29 9.52
N ALA A 366 -3.14 -9.75 9.87
CA ALA A 366 -2.82 -9.48 11.27
C ALA A 366 -3.69 -8.35 11.87
N ALA A 367 -4.09 -7.37 11.06
CA ALA A 367 -5.07 -6.35 11.45
C ALA A 367 -6.44 -6.98 11.73
N PHE A 368 -6.87 -7.88 10.86
CA PHE A 368 -8.11 -8.63 11.04
C PHE A 368 -8.07 -9.45 12.33
N ASP A 369 -7.02 -10.24 12.54
CA ASP A 369 -6.83 -11.03 13.75
C ASP A 369 -6.87 -10.14 15.01
N HIS A 370 -6.16 -9.02 15.01
CA HIS A 370 -6.11 -8.11 16.15
C HIS A 370 -7.50 -7.57 16.54
N LEU A 371 -8.35 -7.33 15.54
CA LEU A 371 -9.71 -6.80 15.77
C LEU A 371 -10.73 -7.91 16.03
N TYR A 372 -10.60 -9.07 15.36
CA TYR A 372 -11.59 -10.12 15.36
C TYR A 372 -11.45 -11.07 16.56
N LEU A 373 -10.22 -11.56 16.87
CA LEU A 373 -9.99 -12.55 17.93
C LEU A 373 -10.51 -12.13 19.32
N PRO A 374 -10.27 -10.90 19.82
CA PRO A 374 -10.80 -10.51 21.13
C PRO A 374 -12.34 -10.53 21.19
N ARG A 375 -13.00 -10.22 20.07
CA ARG A 375 -14.46 -10.24 19.95
C ARG A 375 -14.98 -11.67 19.87
N LEU A 376 -14.24 -12.53 19.16
CA LEU A 376 -14.54 -13.96 19.08
C LEU A 376 -14.51 -14.61 20.48
N HIS A 377 -13.47 -14.31 21.28
CA HIS A 377 -13.38 -14.78 22.67
C HIS A 377 -14.54 -14.31 23.53
N ARG A 378 -15.04 -13.10 23.32
CA ARG A 378 -16.26 -12.62 24.02
C ARG A 378 -17.52 -13.36 23.63
N ARG A 379 -17.55 -13.98 22.44
CA ARG A 379 -18.63 -14.89 22.01
C ARG A 379 -18.40 -16.32 22.51
N GLY A 380 -17.37 -16.57 23.32
CA GLY A 380 -17.07 -17.89 23.85
C GLY A 380 -16.36 -18.83 22.85
N VAL A 381 -15.77 -18.31 21.79
CA VAL A 381 -15.20 -19.11 20.72
C VAL A 381 -13.71 -18.79 20.53
N VAL A 382 -12.91 -19.82 20.22
CA VAL A 382 -11.49 -19.69 19.83
C VAL A 382 -11.31 -19.99 18.34
N ALA A 383 -10.33 -19.35 17.74
CA ALA A 383 -10.02 -19.52 16.33
C ALA A 383 -9.03 -20.68 16.08
N PRO A 384 -9.06 -21.33 14.91
CA PRO A 384 -8.02 -22.26 14.51
C PRO A 384 -6.67 -21.55 14.31
N ASP A 385 -5.59 -22.31 14.27
CA ASP A 385 -4.32 -21.84 13.76
C ASP A 385 -4.41 -21.58 12.25
N VAL A 386 -3.49 -20.75 11.72
CA VAL A 386 -3.36 -20.59 10.26
C VAL A 386 -2.97 -21.93 9.65
N ALA A 387 -3.75 -22.41 8.70
CA ALA A 387 -3.48 -23.69 8.03
C ALA A 387 -2.19 -23.59 7.19
N ARG A 388 -1.35 -24.63 7.21
CA ARG A 388 -0.10 -24.69 6.44
C ARG A 388 -0.34 -24.97 4.96
N GLU A 389 -1.31 -25.83 4.68
CA GLU A 389 -1.69 -26.23 3.33
C GLU A 389 -3.21 -26.05 3.18
N VAL A 390 -3.59 -25.20 2.26
CA VAL A 390 -4.99 -24.95 1.92
C VAL A 390 -5.14 -25.06 0.41
N ALA A 391 -6.09 -25.87 -0.01
CA ALA A 391 -6.48 -25.88 -1.43
C ALA A 391 -7.10 -24.53 -1.78
N VAL A 392 -6.42 -23.77 -2.65
CA VAL A 392 -6.89 -22.46 -3.09
C VAL A 392 -7.99 -22.65 -4.11
N VAL A 393 -9.24 -22.45 -3.71
CA VAL A 393 -10.37 -22.31 -4.63
C VAL A 393 -10.46 -20.82 -4.99
N ALA A 394 -10.31 -20.50 -6.27
CA ALA A 394 -10.40 -19.15 -6.75
C ALA A 394 -11.82 -18.60 -6.61
N SER A 395 -12.00 -17.53 -5.85
CA SER A 395 -13.25 -16.75 -5.88
C SER A 395 -13.43 -16.11 -7.28
N PRO A 396 -14.69 -15.97 -7.76
CA PRO A 396 -14.97 -15.40 -9.09
C PRO A 396 -14.39 -13.98 -9.32
N GLY A 397 -14.02 -13.27 -8.26
CA GLY A 397 -13.52 -11.91 -8.34
C GLY A 397 -14.61 -10.87 -8.65
N GLY A 398 -14.19 -9.63 -8.94
CA GLY A 398 -15.10 -8.55 -9.32
C GLY A 398 -15.75 -8.79 -10.68
N TYR A 399 -17.04 -8.48 -10.79
CA TYR A 399 -17.80 -8.63 -12.04
C TYR A 399 -17.51 -7.46 -12.98
N VAL A 400 -17.18 -7.78 -14.21
CA VAL A 400 -16.94 -6.77 -15.24
C VAL A 400 -17.91 -7.05 -16.39
N LEU A 401 -18.85 -6.12 -16.60
CA LEU A 401 -19.80 -6.17 -17.69
C LEU A 401 -19.09 -6.11 -19.03
N ASP A 402 -19.72 -6.67 -20.06
CA ASP A 402 -19.29 -6.42 -21.43
C ASP A 402 -19.52 -4.96 -21.76
N SER A 403 -18.56 -4.34 -22.44
CA SER A 403 -18.61 -2.94 -22.79
C SER A 403 -19.17 -2.74 -24.18
N VAL A 404 -19.90 -1.64 -24.38
CA VAL A 404 -20.40 -1.20 -25.69
C VAL A 404 -19.42 -0.17 -26.23
N PRO A 405 -18.62 -0.49 -27.27
CA PRO A 405 -17.63 0.43 -27.81
C PRO A 405 -18.31 1.58 -28.57
N GLY A 406 -17.74 2.77 -28.46
CA GLY A 406 -18.28 3.96 -29.12
C GLY A 406 -17.72 5.26 -28.57
N LEU A 407 -18.08 6.35 -29.24
CA LEU A 407 -17.84 7.72 -28.82
C LEU A 407 -19.18 8.35 -28.45
N TYR A 408 -19.40 8.60 -27.16
CA TYR A 408 -20.68 9.01 -26.61
C TYR A 408 -20.65 10.45 -26.08
N ARG A 409 -21.83 11.06 -26.01
CA ARG A 409 -22.09 12.31 -25.26
C ARG A 409 -22.92 11.99 -24.03
N ASP A 410 -22.82 12.82 -23.00
CA ASP A 410 -23.70 12.81 -21.83
C ASP A 410 -23.81 11.45 -21.14
N VAL A 411 -22.67 10.91 -20.70
CA VAL A 411 -22.60 9.64 -19.95
C VAL A 411 -22.52 9.92 -18.45
N LEU A 412 -23.40 9.31 -17.67
CA LEU A 412 -23.39 9.37 -16.22
C LEU A 412 -22.62 8.20 -15.62
N SER A 413 -21.72 8.45 -14.68
CA SER A 413 -21.12 7.40 -13.88
C SER A 413 -21.77 7.29 -12.51
N PHE A 414 -22.00 6.04 -12.10
CA PHE A 414 -22.54 5.68 -10.81
C PHE A 414 -21.58 4.72 -10.12
N ASP A 415 -21.50 4.79 -8.79
CA ASP A 415 -20.64 3.94 -7.98
C ASP A 415 -21.35 3.49 -6.70
N PHE A 416 -21.25 2.20 -6.36
CA PHE A 416 -21.74 1.69 -5.09
C PHE A 416 -20.75 2.04 -3.97
N ARG A 417 -21.21 2.80 -3.01
CA ARG A 417 -20.39 3.19 -1.86
C ARG A 417 -19.88 1.98 -1.11
N SER A 418 -18.56 1.70 -1.24
CA SER A 418 -17.91 0.58 -0.54
C SER A 418 -18.69 -0.74 -0.72
N LEU A 419 -18.93 -1.18 -1.95
CA LEU A 419 -19.83 -2.30 -2.29
C LEU A 419 -19.63 -3.54 -1.41
N TYR A 420 -18.41 -4.09 -1.34
CA TYR A 420 -18.14 -5.31 -0.56
C TYR A 420 -18.36 -5.14 0.95
N PRO A 421 -17.88 -4.08 1.61
CA PRO A 421 -18.27 -3.76 2.97
C PRO A 421 -19.79 -3.66 3.18
N SER A 422 -20.51 -3.03 2.25
CA SER A 422 -21.96 -2.90 2.33
C SER A 422 -22.67 -4.25 2.16
N ILE A 423 -22.19 -5.13 1.29
CA ILE A 423 -22.65 -6.52 1.14
C ILE A 423 -22.43 -7.32 2.43
N ILE A 424 -21.24 -7.24 3.01
CA ILE A 424 -20.91 -7.92 4.27
C ILE A 424 -21.89 -7.50 5.38
N ARG A 425 -22.17 -6.19 5.50
CA ARG A 425 -23.12 -5.66 6.49
C ARG A 425 -24.55 -6.12 6.21
N THR A 426 -25.01 -5.99 4.96
CA THR A 426 -26.39 -6.33 4.56
C THR A 426 -26.70 -7.82 4.76
N PHE A 427 -25.84 -8.69 4.24
CA PHE A 427 -26.06 -10.13 4.25
C PHE A 427 -25.41 -10.85 5.43
N ARG A 428 -24.94 -10.12 6.43
CA ARG A 428 -24.33 -10.64 7.67
C ARG A 428 -23.19 -11.64 7.43
N ILE A 429 -22.42 -11.47 6.35
CA ILE A 429 -21.32 -12.38 5.99
C ILE A 429 -20.21 -12.29 7.04
N ASP A 430 -20.02 -13.39 7.78
CA ASP A 430 -19.11 -13.42 8.94
C ASP A 430 -18.53 -14.83 9.14
N PRO A 431 -17.23 -14.95 9.48
CA PRO A 431 -16.62 -16.24 9.78
C PRO A 431 -17.35 -17.02 10.88
N LEU A 432 -17.65 -16.40 12.03
CA LEU A 432 -18.37 -17.07 13.11
C LEU A 432 -19.76 -17.51 12.65
N GLY A 433 -20.49 -16.60 11.98
CA GLY A 433 -21.84 -16.87 11.48
C GLY A 433 -21.91 -17.99 10.43
N LEU A 434 -20.80 -18.23 9.68
CA LEU A 434 -20.71 -19.34 8.73
C LEU A 434 -20.65 -20.71 9.45
N PHE A 435 -19.93 -20.81 10.56
CA PHE A 435 -19.76 -22.06 11.31
C PHE A 435 -20.83 -22.29 12.37
N GLN A 436 -21.49 -21.22 12.83
CA GLN A 436 -22.57 -21.24 13.83
C GLN A 436 -23.76 -20.43 13.32
N PRO A 437 -24.50 -20.93 12.29
CA PRO A 437 -25.54 -20.17 11.58
C PRO A 437 -26.82 -19.94 12.37
N GLY A 438 -27.09 -20.70 13.46
CA GLY A 438 -28.33 -20.63 14.23
C GLY A 438 -29.51 -21.33 13.56
N GLU A 439 -30.74 -21.09 14.07
CA GLU A 439 -31.94 -21.74 13.62
C GLU A 439 -32.59 -21.11 12.37
N ASP A 440 -32.46 -19.79 12.17
CA ASP A 440 -33.00 -19.05 11.02
C ASP A 440 -31.85 -18.30 10.27
N PRO A 441 -30.99 -19.02 9.55
CA PRO A 441 -29.82 -18.41 8.92
C PRO A 441 -30.16 -17.69 7.61
N LEU A 442 -29.39 -16.68 7.29
CA LEU A 442 -29.40 -16.03 5.97
C LEU A 442 -28.69 -16.90 4.94
N PRO A 443 -29.28 -17.07 3.74
CA PRO A 443 -28.64 -17.84 2.67
C PRO A 443 -27.39 -17.13 2.13
N GLY A 444 -26.31 -17.88 1.95
CA GLY A 444 -25.10 -17.50 1.23
C GLY A 444 -25.00 -18.21 -0.11
N GLU A 445 -23.79 -18.30 -0.66
CA GLU A 445 -23.48 -19.00 -1.90
C GLU A 445 -22.80 -20.36 -1.61
N GLU A 446 -22.88 -21.29 -2.56
CA GLU A 446 -22.25 -22.62 -2.45
C GLU A 446 -22.64 -23.37 -1.16
N GLY A 447 -23.91 -23.26 -0.77
CA GLY A 447 -24.43 -23.90 0.43
C GLY A 447 -24.02 -23.24 1.75
N ALA A 448 -23.39 -22.07 1.71
CA ALA A 448 -23.13 -21.28 2.91
C ALA A 448 -24.43 -20.76 3.50
N THR A 449 -24.44 -20.65 4.83
CA THR A 449 -25.46 -19.94 5.59
C THR A 449 -24.80 -19.08 6.65
N PHE A 450 -25.40 -17.94 6.97
CA PHE A 450 -24.84 -16.98 7.91
C PHE A 450 -25.82 -16.67 9.04
N ALA A 451 -25.33 -16.58 10.26
CA ALA A 451 -26.13 -16.18 11.40
C ALA A 451 -26.75 -14.79 11.18
N ARG A 452 -28.04 -14.68 11.48
CA ARG A 452 -28.78 -13.42 11.40
C ARG A 452 -28.33 -12.43 12.45
N ASP A 453 -27.97 -12.91 13.64
CA ASP A 453 -27.55 -12.11 14.79
C ASP A 453 -26.15 -12.46 15.27
N GLY A 454 -25.53 -11.53 16.00
CA GLY A 454 -24.23 -11.76 16.66
C GLY A 454 -23.01 -11.79 15.73
N ALA A 455 -23.16 -11.37 14.48
CA ALA A 455 -22.08 -11.32 13.50
C ALA A 455 -21.02 -10.28 13.87
N ILE A 456 -19.75 -10.69 13.96
CA ILE A 456 -18.64 -9.83 14.42
C ILE A 456 -18.16 -8.90 13.30
N LEU A 457 -17.93 -9.42 12.10
CA LEU A 457 -17.38 -8.63 11.00
C LEU A 457 -18.29 -7.51 10.51
N PRO A 458 -19.61 -7.73 10.32
CA PRO A 458 -20.57 -6.66 10.04
C PRO A 458 -20.54 -5.53 11.06
N GLU A 459 -20.52 -5.83 12.38
CA GLU A 459 -20.42 -4.85 13.46
C GLU A 459 -19.11 -4.04 13.40
N LEU A 460 -17.99 -4.70 13.08
CA LEU A 460 -16.69 -4.05 12.88
C LEU A 460 -16.73 -3.08 11.70
N ILE A 461 -17.29 -3.50 10.57
CA ILE A 461 -17.39 -2.66 9.37
C ILE A 461 -18.32 -1.48 9.63
N GLU A 462 -19.40 -1.66 10.35
CA GLU A 462 -20.31 -0.57 10.74
C GLU A 462 -19.58 0.47 11.58
N THR A 463 -18.88 0.06 12.63
CA THR A 463 -18.07 0.95 13.47
C THR A 463 -17.04 1.74 12.64
N LEU A 464 -16.38 1.09 11.69
CA LEU A 464 -15.41 1.75 10.81
C LEU A 464 -16.09 2.69 9.81
N HIS A 465 -17.26 2.33 9.29
CA HIS A 465 -18.02 3.16 8.37
C HIS A 465 -18.46 4.47 9.04
N ASP A 466 -18.96 4.39 10.29
CA ASP A 466 -19.37 5.55 11.07
C ASP A 466 -18.19 6.44 11.42
N ALA A 467 -17.07 5.85 11.85
CA ALA A 467 -15.83 6.57 12.08
C ALA A 467 -15.31 7.28 10.82
N ARG A 468 -15.47 6.66 9.63
CA ARG A 468 -15.11 7.29 8.36
C ARG A 468 -16.02 8.47 8.03
N SER A 469 -17.30 8.36 8.26
CA SER A 469 -18.27 9.43 8.04
C SER A 469 -17.95 10.64 8.92
N GLN A 470 -17.62 10.40 10.19
CA GLN A 470 -17.16 11.43 11.12
C GLN A 470 -15.83 12.06 10.68
N ALA A 471 -14.87 11.25 10.23
CA ALA A 471 -13.58 11.74 9.72
C ALA A 471 -13.75 12.64 8.49
N MET A 472 -14.65 12.29 7.58
CA MET A 472 -14.96 13.12 6.40
C MET A 472 -15.61 14.44 6.81
N ALA A 473 -16.56 14.43 7.75
CA ALA A 473 -17.20 15.64 8.27
C ALA A 473 -16.20 16.57 9.00
N ALA A 474 -15.20 15.99 9.65
CA ALA A 474 -14.12 16.71 10.33
C ALA A 474 -12.94 17.06 9.42
N HIS A 475 -13.03 16.84 8.10
CA HIS A 475 -11.95 17.02 7.12
C HIS A 475 -10.63 16.32 7.50
N ASN A 476 -10.69 15.20 8.24
CA ASN A 476 -9.54 14.38 8.57
C ASN A 476 -9.28 13.35 7.45
N GLU A 477 -8.52 13.78 6.44
CA GLU A 477 -8.25 12.96 5.26
C GLU A 477 -7.41 11.70 5.58
N ALA A 478 -6.42 11.83 6.47
CA ALA A 478 -5.56 10.71 6.89
C ALA A 478 -6.38 9.58 7.51
N LEU A 479 -7.26 9.92 8.47
CA LEU A 479 -8.15 8.95 9.12
C LEU A 479 -9.15 8.35 8.11
N SER A 480 -9.80 9.17 7.29
CA SER A 480 -10.76 8.71 6.28
C SER A 480 -10.10 7.74 5.29
N ARG A 481 -8.86 8.04 4.85
CA ARG A 481 -8.05 7.18 3.96
C ARG A 481 -7.69 5.86 4.62
N ALA A 482 -7.17 5.91 5.85
CA ALA A 482 -6.79 4.72 6.61
C ALA A 482 -8.00 3.78 6.80
N ILE A 483 -9.16 4.31 7.21
CA ILE A 483 -10.39 3.53 7.37
C ILE A 483 -10.81 2.88 6.05
N LYS A 484 -10.81 3.64 4.93
CA LYS A 484 -11.18 3.12 3.61
C LYS A 484 -10.31 1.91 3.21
N ILE A 485 -8.99 2.01 3.44
CA ILE A 485 -8.04 0.94 3.11
C ILE A 485 -8.31 -0.29 3.97
N VAL A 486 -8.49 -0.11 5.28
CA VAL A 486 -8.77 -1.22 6.22
C VAL A 486 -10.06 -1.94 5.86
N MET A 487 -11.16 -1.21 5.67
CA MET A 487 -12.46 -1.80 5.31
C MET A 487 -12.40 -2.61 4.00
N ASN A 488 -11.77 -2.04 2.97
CA ASN A 488 -11.66 -2.71 1.67
C ASN A 488 -10.73 -3.94 1.72
N SER A 489 -9.78 -3.97 2.67
CA SER A 489 -8.87 -5.11 2.82
C SER A 489 -9.54 -6.36 3.39
N PHE A 490 -10.62 -6.23 4.15
CA PHE A 490 -11.27 -7.36 4.84
C PHE A 490 -11.82 -8.41 3.88
N TYR A 491 -12.38 -8.01 2.73
CA TYR A 491 -12.75 -8.95 1.67
C TYR A 491 -11.53 -9.77 1.20
N GLY A 492 -10.41 -9.09 0.88
CA GLY A 492 -9.19 -9.76 0.44
C GLY A 492 -8.57 -10.67 1.51
N VAL A 493 -8.71 -10.31 2.79
CA VAL A 493 -8.26 -11.14 3.92
C VAL A 493 -9.01 -12.46 3.97
N LEU A 494 -10.34 -12.44 3.87
CA LEU A 494 -11.16 -13.67 3.89
C LEU A 494 -10.88 -14.61 2.72
N GLY A 495 -10.40 -14.07 1.59
CA GLY A 495 -9.98 -14.84 0.41
C GLY A 495 -8.50 -15.25 0.40
N THR A 496 -7.75 -15.02 1.50
CA THR A 496 -6.31 -15.29 1.57
C THR A 496 -6.01 -16.56 2.38
N PRO A 497 -5.30 -17.58 1.81
CA PRO A 497 -4.94 -18.79 2.55
C PRO A 497 -4.15 -18.56 3.84
N GLY A 498 -3.47 -17.42 3.98
CA GLY A 498 -2.79 -17.01 5.22
C GLY A 498 -3.74 -16.50 6.32
N CYS A 499 -5.04 -16.42 6.08
CA CYS A 499 -6.05 -16.09 7.08
C CYS A 499 -6.54 -17.35 7.79
N ARG A 500 -6.58 -17.35 9.12
CA ARG A 500 -7.08 -18.48 9.92
C ARG A 500 -8.56 -18.79 9.70
N PHE A 501 -9.31 -17.82 9.20
CA PHE A 501 -10.74 -17.92 8.86
C PHE A 501 -10.97 -18.13 7.36
N PHE A 502 -9.93 -18.52 6.60
CA PHE A 502 -10.08 -18.77 5.18
C PHE A 502 -11.08 -19.90 4.93
N ASP A 503 -12.17 -19.54 4.25
CA ASP A 503 -13.15 -20.47 3.69
C ASP A 503 -13.64 -19.86 2.37
N ALA A 504 -13.53 -20.59 1.27
CA ALA A 504 -13.87 -20.10 -0.07
C ALA A 504 -15.31 -19.59 -0.19
N ARG A 505 -16.23 -20.11 0.63
CA ARG A 505 -17.64 -19.69 0.66
C ARG A 505 -17.81 -18.23 1.10
N LEU A 506 -16.92 -17.71 1.97
CA LEU A 506 -16.95 -16.31 2.42
C LEU A 506 -16.74 -15.33 1.26
N PRO A 507 -15.57 -15.32 0.59
CA PRO A 507 -15.35 -14.39 -0.53
C PRO A 507 -16.28 -14.67 -1.71
N THR A 508 -16.68 -15.93 -1.96
CA THR A 508 -17.64 -16.27 -3.01
C THR A 508 -19.01 -15.67 -2.73
N SER A 509 -19.52 -15.74 -1.50
CA SER A 509 -20.79 -15.11 -1.11
C SER A 509 -20.75 -13.59 -1.30
N ILE A 510 -19.61 -12.94 -0.98
CA ILE A 510 -19.47 -11.50 -1.18
C ILE A 510 -19.47 -11.14 -2.68
N THR A 511 -18.69 -11.85 -3.49
CA THR A 511 -18.57 -11.53 -4.93
C THR A 511 -19.83 -11.85 -5.70
N ARG A 512 -20.48 -13.00 -5.47
CA ARG A 512 -21.72 -13.38 -6.14
C ARG A 512 -22.88 -12.43 -5.81
N ARG A 513 -22.99 -11.99 -4.54
CA ARG A 513 -23.95 -10.93 -4.18
C ARG A 513 -23.62 -9.62 -4.89
N GLY A 514 -22.34 -9.28 -5.03
CA GLY A 514 -21.88 -8.13 -5.82
C GLY A 514 -22.31 -8.24 -7.29
N HIS A 515 -22.13 -9.42 -7.90
CA HIS A 515 -22.57 -9.69 -9.28
C HIS A 515 -24.08 -9.46 -9.42
N ALA A 516 -24.88 -10.04 -8.52
CA ALA A 516 -26.33 -9.89 -8.54
C ALA A 516 -26.78 -8.43 -8.40
N VAL A 517 -26.12 -7.65 -7.53
CA VAL A 517 -26.40 -6.22 -7.34
C VAL A 517 -26.09 -5.41 -8.61
N ILE A 518 -24.94 -5.66 -9.25
CA ILE A 518 -24.56 -4.98 -10.50
C ILE A 518 -25.50 -5.34 -11.65
N GLU A 519 -25.87 -6.62 -11.78
CA GLU A 519 -26.84 -7.05 -12.81
C GLU A 519 -28.23 -6.45 -12.58
N ARG A 520 -28.70 -6.38 -11.33
CA ARG A 520 -29.97 -5.74 -11.00
C ARG A 520 -29.93 -4.22 -11.30
N ALA A 521 -28.78 -3.58 -11.01
CA ALA A 521 -28.58 -2.18 -11.36
C ALA A 521 -28.58 -1.97 -12.88
N ARG A 522 -27.94 -2.84 -13.64
CA ARG A 522 -27.98 -2.83 -15.11
C ARG A 522 -29.41 -2.96 -15.61
N ALA A 523 -30.17 -3.93 -15.12
CA ALA A 523 -31.57 -4.13 -15.48
C ALA A 523 -32.43 -2.90 -15.20
N PHE A 524 -32.24 -2.25 -14.05
CA PHE A 524 -32.94 -1.01 -13.68
C PHE A 524 -32.78 0.11 -14.70
N PHE A 525 -31.56 0.33 -15.19
CA PHE A 525 -31.31 1.36 -16.20
C PHE A 525 -31.87 1.00 -17.57
N VAL A 526 -31.73 -0.28 -17.98
CA VAL A 526 -32.27 -0.79 -19.24
C VAL A 526 -33.80 -0.72 -19.28
N GLU A 527 -34.49 -1.10 -18.18
CA GLU A 527 -35.94 -1.00 -18.03
C GLU A 527 -36.47 0.43 -18.19
N ARG A 528 -35.60 1.45 -17.97
CA ARG A 528 -35.93 2.87 -18.14
C ARG A 528 -35.47 3.45 -19.48
N GLY A 529 -35.08 2.58 -20.44
CA GLY A 529 -34.66 2.99 -21.78
C GLY A 529 -33.26 3.59 -21.85
N HIS A 530 -32.39 3.30 -20.87
CA HIS A 530 -31.01 3.80 -20.87
C HIS A 530 -30.03 2.68 -21.22
N THR A 531 -28.95 3.03 -21.93
CA THR A 531 -27.90 2.08 -22.30
C THR A 531 -26.78 2.07 -21.26
N VAL A 532 -26.55 0.90 -20.63
CA VAL A 532 -25.37 0.68 -19.77
C VAL A 532 -24.18 0.35 -20.66
N LEU A 533 -23.24 1.27 -20.79
CA LEU A 533 -22.08 1.15 -21.65
C LEU A 533 -21.01 0.23 -21.08
N TYR A 534 -20.84 0.24 -19.77
CA TYR A 534 -19.79 -0.49 -19.07
C TYR A 534 -20.09 -0.57 -17.57
N GLY A 535 -19.60 -1.60 -16.91
CA GLY A 535 -19.59 -1.72 -15.45
C GLY A 535 -18.37 -2.51 -14.97
N ASP A 536 -17.78 -2.08 -13.87
CA ASP A 536 -16.60 -2.73 -13.27
C ASP A 536 -16.75 -2.81 -11.76
N THR A 537 -17.02 -3.98 -11.26
CA THR A 537 -17.11 -4.36 -9.84
C THR A 537 -18.20 -3.60 -9.07
N ASP A 538 -18.09 -2.29 -8.93
CA ASP A 538 -18.94 -1.40 -8.12
C ASP A 538 -19.45 -0.19 -8.89
N SER A 539 -19.00 0.01 -10.14
CA SER A 539 -19.33 1.19 -10.95
C SER A 539 -20.08 0.84 -12.23
N LEU A 540 -20.93 1.77 -12.70
CA LEU A 540 -21.68 1.70 -13.95
C LEU A 540 -21.56 3.01 -14.71
N PHE A 541 -21.39 2.90 -16.05
CA PHE A 541 -21.42 4.02 -16.98
C PHE A 541 -22.68 3.91 -17.83
N VAL A 542 -23.55 4.89 -17.72
CA VAL A 542 -24.89 4.87 -18.32
C VAL A 542 -25.06 6.05 -19.29
N HIS A 543 -25.37 5.73 -20.54
CA HIS A 543 -25.76 6.70 -21.54
C HIS A 543 -27.27 6.90 -21.48
N LEU A 544 -27.70 8.17 -21.33
CA LEU A 544 -29.10 8.53 -21.30
C LEU A 544 -29.58 8.80 -22.72
N GLU A 545 -30.46 7.93 -23.26
CA GLU A 545 -30.89 8.00 -24.68
C GLU A 545 -31.87 9.14 -24.99
N GLU A 546 -32.47 9.78 -23.99
CA GLU A 546 -33.40 10.88 -24.19
C GLU A 546 -32.80 12.24 -23.82
N THR A 547 -32.27 12.98 -24.84
CA THR A 547 -32.08 14.43 -24.66
C THR A 547 -32.24 15.13 -26.00
N GLN A 548 -33.46 15.41 -26.38
CA GLN A 548 -33.75 16.35 -27.47
C GLN A 548 -33.57 17.83 -27.04
N VAL A 549 -33.32 18.10 -25.77
CA VAL A 549 -33.09 19.45 -25.22
C VAL A 549 -31.71 19.43 -24.52
N ALA A 550 -30.86 20.39 -24.89
CA ALA A 550 -29.59 20.62 -24.19
C ALA A 550 -29.88 20.89 -22.70
N GLN A 551 -29.68 19.88 -21.86
CA GLN A 551 -29.87 20.01 -20.43
C GLN A 551 -28.64 20.66 -19.80
N SER A 552 -28.86 21.49 -18.81
CA SER A 552 -27.76 22.05 -18.05
C SER A 552 -27.03 21.00 -17.25
N GLU A 553 -25.78 21.23 -16.86
CA GLU A 553 -25.03 20.29 -16.00
C GLU A 553 -25.72 20.06 -14.66
N SER A 554 -26.41 21.11 -14.12
CA SER A 554 -27.22 20.97 -12.90
C SER A 554 -28.35 19.98 -13.07
N ASP A 555 -29.02 19.98 -14.24
CA ASP A 555 -30.12 19.05 -14.52
C ASP A 555 -29.62 17.61 -14.66
N MET A 556 -28.48 17.42 -15.36
CA MET A 556 -27.87 16.10 -15.50
C MET A 556 -27.42 15.53 -14.14
N ARG A 557 -26.85 16.38 -13.29
CA ARG A 557 -26.50 16.02 -11.91
C ARG A 557 -27.73 15.66 -11.07
N ALA A 558 -28.76 16.47 -11.10
CA ALA A 558 -30.00 16.21 -10.38
C ALA A 558 -30.66 14.91 -10.84
N ARG A 559 -30.70 14.66 -12.15
CA ARG A 559 -31.21 13.41 -12.73
C ARG A 559 -30.40 12.21 -12.29
N GLY A 560 -29.05 12.29 -12.32
CA GLY A 560 -28.16 11.25 -11.84
C GLY A 560 -28.39 10.95 -10.35
N GLN A 561 -28.52 11.96 -9.52
CA GLN A 561 -28.82 11.80 -8.09
C GLN A 561 -30.20 11.15 -7.85
N ALA A 562 -31.22 11.53 -8.61
CA ALA A 562 -32.55 10.97 -8.52
C ALA A 562 -32.56 9.47 -8.89
N LEU A 563 -31.92 9.08 -10.00
CA LEU A 563 -31.80 7.68 -10.43
C LEU A 563 -31.05 6.84 -9.40
N ALA A 564 -29.96 7.37 -8.83
CA ALA A 564 -29.19 6.69 -7.79
C ALA A 564 -30.03 6.45 -6.52
N ALA A 565 -30.76 7.44 -6.08
CA ALA A 565 -31.65 7.35 -4.92
C ALA A 565 -32.82 6.37 -5.16
N GLU A 566 -33.37 6.35 -6.36
CA GLU A 566 -34.46 5.44 -6.73
C GLU A 566 -33.99 3.98 -6.72
N LEU A 567 -32.85 3.68 -7.36
CA LEU A 567 -32.29 2.31 -7.35
C LEU A 567 -31.92 1.87 -5.93
N THR A 568 -31.36 2.77 -5.12
CA THR A 568 -31.03 2.47 -3.72
C THR A 568 -32.26 2.03 -2.94
N ARG A 569 -33.39 2.74 -3.09
CA ARG A 569 -34.66 2.39 -2.45
C ARG A 569 -35.19 1.05 -2.97
N LEU A 570 -35.18 0.85 -4.29
CA LEU A 570 -35.64 -0.38 -4.92
C LEU A 570 -34.91 -1.61 -4.38
N LEU A 571 -33.56 -1.53 -4.34
CA LEU A 571 -32.72 -2.62 -3.79
C LEU A 571 -33.05 -2.89 -2.32
N ALA A 572 -33.24 -1.84 -1.52
CA ALA A 572 -33.60 -1.98 -0.10
C ALA A 572 -34.98 -2.66 0.09
N GLU A 573 -35.97 -2.31 -0.74
CA GLU A 573 -37.30 -2.93 -0.71
C GLU A 573 -37.29 -4.40 -1.16
N GLU A 574 -36.54 -4.70 -2.24
CA GLU A 574 -36.38 -6.08 -2.73
C GLU A 574 -35.72 -6.98 -1.68
N ILE A 575 -34.61 -6.51 -1.07
CA ILE A 575 -33.86 -7.26 -0.05
C ILE A 575 -34.71 -7.45 1.21
N ARG A 576 -35.43 -6.44 1.68
CA ARG A 576 -36.31 -6.53 2.84
C ARG A 576 -37.41 -7.53 2.59
N ARG A 577 -38.05 -7.50 1.42
CA ARG A 577 -39.14 -8.42 1.07
C ARG A 577 -38.65 -9.87 0.97
N ALA A 578 -37.43 -10.09 0.44
CA ALA A 578 -36.91 -11.44 0.22
C ALA A 578 -36.30 -12.07 1.47
N LEU A 579 -35.66 -11.29 2.34
CA LEU A 579 -34.84 -11.83 3.42
C LEU A 579 -35.16 -11.25 4.82
N ASP A 580 -36.06 -10.28 4.90
CA ASP A 580 -36.43 -9.55 6.12
C ASP A 580 -35.21 -8.96 6.84
N ILE A 581 -34.36 -8.29 6.08
CA ILE A 581 -33.16 -7.58 6.57
C ILE A 581 -33.09 -6.16 6.02
N GLU A 582 -32.36 -5.28 6.72
CA GLU A 582 -32.06 -3.93 6.27
C GLU A 582 -30.89 -3.94 5.28
N SER A 583 -31.04 -3.19 4.19
CA SER A 583 -29.99 -3.00 3.19
C SER A 583 -29.08 -1.82 3.54
N HIS A 584 -27.77 -2.05 3.44
CA HIS A 584 -26.74 -1.02 3.54
C HIS A 584 -26.12 -0.65 2.17
N LEU A 585 -26.73 -1.11 1.07
CA LEU A 585 -26.30 -0.77 -0.28
C LEU A 585 -26.71 0.67 -0.60
N GLU A 586 -25.77 1.45 -1.12
CA GLU A 586 -26.00 2.85 -1.52
C GLU A 586 -25.33 3.09 -2.87
N LEU A 587 -26.15 3.30 -3.92
CA LEU A 587 -25.64 3.79 -5.20
C LEU A 587 -25.51 5.32 -5.14
N ARG A 588 -24.43 5.84 -5.71
CA ARG A 588 -24.17 7.27 -5.82
C ARG A 588 -23.93 7.66 -7.27
N PHE A 589 -24.46 8.81 -7.65
CA PHE A 589 -24.01 9.51 -8.83
C PHE A 589 -22.61 10.09 -8.56
N GLU A 590 -21.63 9.79 -9.42
CA GLU A 590 -20.25 10.20 -9.26
C GLU A 590 -19.88 11.37 -10.18
N SER A 591 -20.10 11.22 -11.49
CA SER A 591 -19.68 12.20 -12.48
C SER A 591 -20.56 12.20 -13.73
N HIS A 592 -20.67 13.37 -14.36
CA HIS A 592 -21.19 13.54 -15.70
C HIS A 592 -20.04 13.71 -16.69
N TYR A 593 -19.95 12.80 -17.65
CA TYR A 593 -19.01 12.85 -18.76
C TYR A 593 -19.67 13.54 -19.96
N LEU A 594 -19.19 14.72 -20.34
CA LEU A 594 -19.64 15.47 -21.53
C LEU A 594 -19.34 14.69 -22.83
N ARG A 595 -18.21 14.01 -22.85
CA ARG A 595 -17.74 13.11 -23.89
C ARG A 595 -17.16 11.87 -23.24
N PHE A 596 -17.40 10.73 -23.86
CA PHE A 596 -16.92 9.45 -23.34
C PHE A 596 -16.53 8.50 -24.48
N LEU A 597 -15.35 7.93 -24.42
CA LEU A 597 -14.84 6.93 -25.34
C LEU A 597 -14.74 5.58 -24.63
N MET A 598 -15.44 4.60 -25.17
CA MET A 598 -15.23 3.19 -24.88
C MET A 598 -14.58 2.53 -26.10
N PRO A 599 -13.28 2.20 -26.06
CA PRO A 599 -12.60 1.65 -27.24
C PRO A 599 -12.89 0.16 -27.43
N THR A 600 -12.62 -0.31 -28.63
CA THR A 600 -12.58 -1.74 -28.94
C THR A 600 -11.32 -2.40 -28.37
N THR A 601 -11.35 -3.71 -28.20
CA THR A 601 -10.14 -4.53 -28.02
C THR A 601 -9.40 -4.62 -29.35
N ARG A 602 -8.09 -4.40 -29.34
CA ARG A 602 -7.27 -4.40 -30.56
C ARG A 602 -7.52 -5.65 -31.42
N GLY A 603 -7.78 -5.45 -32.71
CA GLY A 603 -8.03 -6.51 -33.67
C GLY A 603 -9.39 -7.20 -33.53
N THR A 604 -10.31 -6.65 -32.78
CA THR A 604 -11.69 -7.15 -32.62
C THR A 604 -12.70 -6.00 -32.59
N GLU A 605 -13.98 -6.34 -32.85
CA GLU A 605 -15.09 -5.39 -32.66
C GLU A 605 -15.62 -5.37 -31.22
N ARG A 606 -15.12 -6.25 -30.36
CA ARG A 606 -15.55 -6.32 -28.95
C ARG A 606 -15.02 -5.14 -28.16
N GLY A 607 -15.84 -4.61 -27.27
CA GLY A 607 -15.45 -3.56 -26.37
C GLY A 607 -14.33 -3.96 -25.41
N SER A 608 -13.45 -3.04 -25.08
CA SER A 608 -12.35 -3.29 -24.15
C SER A 608 -12.84 -3.20 -22.72
N LYS A 609 -12.23 -3.99 -21.82
CA LYS A 609 -12.53 -3.95 -20.39
C LYS A 609 -11.48 -3.10 -19.66
N LYS A 610 -11.91 -2.27 -18.69
CA LYS A 610 -11.05 -1.40 -17.87
C LYS A 610 -10.26 -0.33 -18.63
N ARG A 611 -10.70 0.01 -19.84
CA ARG A 611 -10.05 1.01 -20.70
C ARG A 611 -11.09 1.99 -21.21
N TYR A 612 -10.99 3.25 -20.83
CA TYR A 612 -11.86 4.33 -21.30
C TYR A 612 -11.21 5.69 -21.18
N ALA A 613 -11.75 6.67 -21.87
CA ALA A 613 -11.44 8.07 -21.67
C ALA A 613 -12.71 8.91 -21.65
N GLY A 614 -12.70 10.04 -20.96
CA GLY A 614 -13.83 10.94 -20.97
C GLY A 614 -13.47 12.34 -20.50
N LEU A 615 -14.28 13.31 -20.89
CA LEU A 615 -14.16 14.71 -20.53
C LEU A 615 -15.20 15.04 -19.45
N VAL A 616 -14.75 15.42 -18.27
CA VAL A 616 -15.59 15.82 -17.13
C VAL A 616 -15.41 17.29 -16.82
N ARG A 617 -16.47 17.96 -16.37
CA ARG A 617 -16.38 19.34 -15.88
C ARG A 617 -16.03 19.33 -14.39
N LYS A 618 -15.00 20.10 -14.04
CA LYS A 618 -14.67 20.41 -12.65
C LYS A 618 -15.29 21.73 -12.23
N GLY A 619 -15.35 21.99 -10.93
CA GLY A 619 -15.90 23.26 -10.41
C GLY A 619 -15.35 24.50 -11.13
N ARG A 620 -16.16 25.56 -11.26
CA ARG A 620 -15.89 26.80 -12.00
C ARG A 620 -15.80 26.67 -13.54
N GLY A 621 -16.32 25.59 -14.14
CA GLY A 621 -16.39 25.43 -15.59
C GLY A 621 -15.14 24.87 -16.27
N GLU A 622 -14.10 24.54 -15.53
CA GLU A 622 -12.91 23.90 -16.06
C GLU A 622 -13.21 22.46 -16.47
N VAL A 623 -12.74 22.05 -17.66
CA VAL A 623 -12.87 20.66 -18.15
C VAL A 623 -11.59 19.87 -17.88
N SER A 624 -11.75 18.60 -17.50
CA SER A 624 -10.62 17.70 -17.20
C SER A 624 -10.76 16.39 -17.97
N LEU A 625 -9.67 16.00 -18.63
CA LEU A 625 -9.58 14.72 -19.32
C LEU A 625 -9.26 13.59 -18.33
N VAL A 626 -10.17 12.65 -18.19
CA VAL A 626 -10.02 11.41 -17.44
C VAL A 626 -9.62 10.30 -18.41
N VAL A 627 -8.53 9.60 -18.13
CA VAL A 627 -8.06 8.45 -18.92
C VAL A 627 -7.81 7.27 -17.97
N ARG A 628 -8.33 6.09 -18.31
CA ARG A 628 -8.16 4.87 -17.54
C ARG A 628 -7.73 3.72 -18.45
N GLY A 629 -6.71 2.98 -18.04
CA GLY A 629 -6.24 1.76 -18.70
C GLY A 629 -5.73 1.92 -20.12
N LEU A 630 -5.83 3.09 -20.73
CA LEU A 630 -5.27 3.40 -22.05
C LEU A 630 -3.77 3.64 -21.95
N GLU A 631 -3.13 3.68 -23.10
CA GLU A 631 -1.68 3.82 -23.23
C GLU A 631 -1.15 5.13 -22.61
N ALA A 632 -1.92 6.20 -22.65
CA ALA A 632 -1.58 7.51 -22.08
C ALA A 632 -1.28 7.49 -20.55
N VAL A 633 -1.70 6.43 -19.86
CA VAL A 633 -1.46 6.27 -18.40
C VAL A 633 -0.59 5.04 -18.06
N ARG A 634 0.02 4.42 -19.07
CA ARG A 634 0.86 3.22 -18.91
C ARG A 634 2.34 3.58 -19.02
N THR A 635 3.14 3.09 -18.09
CA THR A 635 4.58 3.36 -18.01
C THR A 635 5.41 2.58 -19.03
N ASP A 636 4.85 1.52 -19.63
CA ASP A 636 5.50 0.72 -20.66
C ASP A 636 5.39 1.32 -22.08
N TRP A 637 4.75 2.48 -22.22
CA TRP A 637 4.67 3.27 -23.45
C TRP A 637 5.59 4.49 -23.38
N THR A 638 6.10 4.89 -24.54
CA THR A 638 7.01 6.05 -24.62
C THR A 638 6.33 7.34 -24.22
N PRO A 639 7.09 8.35 -23.70
CA PRO A 639 6.56 9.68 -23.42
C PRO A 639 5.81 10.29 -24.58
N LEU A 640 6.33 10.15 -25.82
CA LEU A 640 5.67 10.63 -27.04
C LEU A 640 4.29 10.00 -27.24
N ALA A 641 4.20 8.67 -27.16
CA ALA A 641 2.93 7.98 -27.37
C ALA A 641 1.87 8.38 -26.33
N ARG A 642 2.30 8.53 -25.09
CA ARG A 642 1.43 8.98 -23.98
C ARG A 642 0.92 10.42 -24.20
N ARG A 643 1.80 11.32 -24.63
CA ARG A 643 1.46 12.72 -24.95
C ARG A 643 0.52 12.80 -26.15
N VAL A 644 0.85 12.09 -27.23
CA VAL A 644 0.04 12.09 -28.46
C VAL A 644 -1.37 11.58 -28.21
N GLN A 645 -1.53 10.45 -27.49
CA GLN A 645 -2.86 9.94 -27.16
C GLN A 645 -3.68 10.91 -26.33
N ARG A 646 -3.06 11.51 -25.32
CA ARG A 646 -3.72 12.46 -24.41
C ARG A 646 -4.20 13.72 -25.13
N GLU A 647 -3.34 14.27 -25.98
CA GLU A 647 -3.67 15.46 -26.76
C GLU A 647 -4.69 15.17 -27.86
N LEU A 648 -4.59 14.02 -28.54
CA LEU A 648 -5.58 13.60 -29.53
C LEU A 648 -6.97 13.47 -28.91
N LEU A 649 -7.07 12.76 -27.77
CA LEU A 649 -8.33 12.61 -27.04
C LEU A 649 -8.91 13.99 -26.60
N ARG A 650 -8.06 14.90 -26.13
CA ARG A 650 -8.47 16.24 -25.77
C ARG A 650 -9.08 16.98 -26.97
N ARG A 651 -8.38 16.99 -28.10
CA ARG A 651 -8.83 17.66 -29.34
C ARG A 651 -10.15 17.06 -29.85
N VAL A 652 -10.24 15.73 -29.90
CA VAL A 652 -11.47 15.06 -30.34
C VAL A 652 -12.65 15.37 -29.43
N PHE A 653 -12.46 15.39 -28.12
CA PHE A 653 -13.52 15.66 -27.17
C PHE A 653 -13.96 17.13 -27.13
N LEU A 654 -13.09 18.06 -27.50
CA LEU A 654 -13.37 19.50 -27.60
C LEU A 654 -13.78 19.94 -29.03
N ASP A 655 -13.94 18.99 -29.94
CA ASP A 655 -14.23 19.25 -31.34
C ASP A 655 -13.18 20.18 -32.02
N GLU A 656 -11.88 20.11 -31.57
CA GLU A 656 -10.76 20.86 -32.13
C GLU A 656 -10.12 20.15 -33.33
N PRO A 657 -9.53 20.87 -34.29
CA PRO A 657 -8.80 20.25 -35.42
C PRO A 657 -7.63 19.42 -34.93
N PHE A 658 -7.56 18.15 -35.33
CA PHE A 658 -6.49 17.22 -34.93
C PHE A 658 -5.67 16.70 -36.10
N GLU A 659 -6.20 16.66 -37.33
CA GLU A 659 -5.50 16.10 -38.48
C GLU A 659 -4.21 16.84 -38.84
N PRO A 660 -4.19 18.21 -38.94
CA PRO A 660 -2.97 18.94 -39.26
C PRO A 660 -1.90 18.75 -38.18
N TRP A 661 -2.32 18.68 -36.93
CA TRP A 661 -1.42 18.44 -35.79
C TRP A 661 -0.83 17.03 -35.83
N LEU A 662 -1.60 15.99 -36.15
CA LEU A 662 -1.08 14.61 -36.30
C LEU A 662 -0.10 14.51 -37.47
N GLN A 663 -0.34 15.22 -38.58
CA GLN A 663 0.60 15.30 -39.68
C GLN A 663 1.93 15.97 -39.27
N GLU A 664 1.88 16.99 -38.43
CA GLU A 664 3.06 17.62 -37.87
C GLU A 664 3.83 16.65 -36.97
N VAL A 665 3.16 15.97 -36.03
CA VAL A 665 3.77 14.94 -35.18
C VAL A 665 4.45 13.85 -36.03
N ALA A 666 3.80 13.36 -37.09
CA ALA A 666 4.38 12.36 -37.97
C ALA A 666 5.64 12.87 -38.68
N ARG A 667 5.65 14.12 -39.17
CA ARG A 667 6.82 14.77 -39.79
C ARG A 667 7.95 14.98 -38.78
N ASP A 668 7.64 15.42 -37.60
CA ASP A 668 8.63 15.69 -36.55
C ASP A 668 9.28 14.39 -36.04
N LEU A 669 8.50 13.31 -35.94
CA LEU A 669 9.01 11.98 -35.62
C LEU A 669 9.97 11.49 -36.72
N ALA A 670 9.56 11.57 -37.99
CA ALA A 670 10.39 11.15 -39.12
C ALA A 670 11.69 12.00 -39.24
N GLY A 671 11.64 13.28 -38.83
CA GLY A 671 12.78 14.19 -38.84
C GLY A 671 13.66 14.11 -37.60
N GLY A 672 13.39 13.24 -36.63
CA GLY A 672 14.19 13.07 -35.42
C GLY A 672 14.03 14.17 -34.37
N ARG A 673 13.07 15.09 -34.55
CA ARG A 673 12.86 16.21 -33.58
C ARG A 673 12.24 15.78 -32.26
N LEU A 674 11.77 14.54 -32.18
CA LEU A 674 11.08 13.97 -31.00
C LEU A 674 11.88 12.83 -30.35
N ASP A 675 13.15 12.67 -30.67
CA ASP A 675 14.00 11.55 -30.23
C ASP A 675 14.09 11.43 -28.72
N ASP A 676 14.13 12.54 -28.00
CA ASP A 676 14.18 12.56 -26.53
C ASP A 676 12.91 11.95 -25.85
N GLU A 677 11.79 11.88 -26.58
CA GLU A 677 10.54 11.31 -26.09
C GLU A 677 10.35 9.82 -26.47
N LEU A 678 11.34 9.19 -27.12
CA LEU A 678 11.26 7.82 -27.65
C LEU A 678 11.79 6.74 -26.70
N ILE A 679 12.22 7.10 -25.51
CA ILE A 679 12.82 6.18 -24.56
C ILE A 679 11.76 5.25 -23.96
N TYR A 680 11.96 3.94 -24.13
CA TYR A 680 11.23 2.92 -23.41
C TYR A 680 11.84 2.70 -22.03
N ARG A 681 10.98 2.39 -21.07
CA ARG A 681 11.38 2.07 -19.69
C ARG A 681 10.74 0.77 -19.25
N LYS A 682 11.56 -0.20 -18.83
CA LYS A 682 11.06 -1.46 -18.27
C LYS A 682 11.95 -1.97 -17.16
N ARG A 683 11.31 -2.54 -16.13
CA ARG A 683 12.01 -3.16 -15.01
C ARG A 683 12.32 -4.63 -15.33
N LEU A 684 13.53 -5.07 -14.98
CA LEU A 684 13.87 -6.48 -14.94
C LEU A 684 13.06 -7.16 -13.82
N ARG A 685 12.49 -8.33 -14.11
CA ARG A 685 11.69 -9.10 -13.14
C ARG A 685 12.49 -10.19 -12.41
N GLN A 686 13.66 -10.50 -12.93
CA GLN A 686 14.61 -11.49 -12.42
C GLN A 686 16.02 -11.06 -12.81
N ASN A 687 17.05 -11.74 -12.33
CA ASN A 687 18.43 -11.45 -12.71
C ASN A 687 18.64 -11.69 -14.20
N LEU A 688 19.55 -10.95 -14.84
CA LEU A 688 19.79 -11.04 -16.30
C LEU A 688 20.20 -12.44 -16.75
N ALA A 689 20.93 -13.16 -15.91
CA ALA A 689 21.35 -14.53 -16.16
C ALA A 689 20.18 -15.55 -16.23
N ASP A 690 19.07 -15.25 -15.56
CA ASP A 690 17.90 -16.14 -15.45
C ASP A 690 16.95 -16.02 -16.66
N TYR A 691 17.19 -15.07 -17.58
CA TYR A 691 16.41 -14.96 -18.81
C TYR A 691 16.95 -15.91 -19.90
N ALA A 692 16.04 -16.68 -20.55
CA ALA A 692 16.42 -17.52 -21.68
C ALA A 692 17.07 -16.71 -22.82
N SER A 693 18.12 -17.22 -23.45
CA SER A 693 18.93 -16.49 -24.42
C SER A 693 18.24 -16.25 -25.77
N GLU A 694 17.44 -17.21 -26.27
CA GLU A 694 16.93 -17.20 -27.65
C GLU A 694 15.69 -16.31 -27.87
N ALA A 695 14.95 -15.94 -26.83
CA ALA A 695 13.73 -15.12 -26.91
C ALA A 695 13.73 -13.96 -25.91
N ALA A 696 14.90 -13.40 -25.59
CA ALA A 696 15.02 -12.34 -24.60
C ALA A 696 14.23 -11.07 -25.03
N PRO A 697 13.36 -10.52 -24.16
CA PRO A 697 12.62 -9.29 -24.43
C PRO A 697 13.57 -8.11 -24.76
N PRO A 698 13.10 -7.07 -25.50
CA PRO A 698 13.95 -5.95 -25.93
C PRO A 698 14.75 -5.29 -24.78
N HIS A 699 14.13 -5.04 -23.64
CA HIS A 699 14.78 -4.45 -22.47
C HIS A 699 15.89 -5.34 -21.87
N VAL A 700 15.75 -6.66 -21.95
CA VAL A 700 16.78 -7.60 -21.48
C VAL A 700 17.96 -7.60 -22.44
N ARG A 701 17.69 -7.52 -23.75
CA ARG A 701 18.75 -7.42 -24.76
C ARG A 701 19.55 -6.13 -24.62
N ALA A 702 18.87 -5.00 -24.39
CA ALA A 702 19.53 -3.72 -24.14
C ALA A 702 20.34 -3.75 -22.82
N ALA A 703 19.82 -4.36 -21.75
CA ALA A 703 20.53 -4.49 -20.50
C ALA A 703 21.82 -5.33 -20.62
N ARG A 704 21.77 -6.44 -21.39
CA ARG A 704 22.97 -7.27 -21.66
C ARG A 704 24.06 -6.53 -22.43
N MET A 705 23.70 -5.59 -23.30
CA MET A 705 24.69 -4.74 -24.00
C MET A 705 25.45 -3.84 -23.01
N ARG A 706 24.77 -3.32 -21.97
CA ARG A 706 25.40 -2.54 -20.89
C ARG A 706 26.33 -3.37 -20.02
N GLU A 707 25.95 -4.60 -19.66
CA GLU A 707 26.81 -5.51 -18.87
C GLU A 707 28.05 -5.97 -19.64
N GLY A 708 27.93 -6.22 -20.93
CA GLY A 708 29.08 -6.59 -21.78
C GLY A 708 30.12 -5.46 -21.92
N ALA A 709 29.75 -4.21 -21.62
CA ALA A 709 30.66 -3.06 -21.63
C ALA A 709 31.28 -2.76 -20.23
N ARG A 710 30.73 -3.35 -19.15
CA ARG A 710 31.22 -3.17 -17.76
C ARG A 710 31.50 -4.54 -17.16
N ASP A 711 32.76 -4.92 -17.12
CA ASP A 711 33.20 -6.12 -16.43
C ASP A 711 32.83 -6.05 -14.93
N GLY A 712 31.86 -6.86 -14.51
CA GLY A 712 31.74 -7.36 -13.13
C GLY A 712 30.65 -6.80 -12.21
N GLU A 713 29.78 -5.87 -12.59
CA GLU A 713 28.65 -5.46 -11.72
C GLU A 713 27.39 -6.28 -12.03
N GLN A 714 27.05 -7.22 -11.16
CA GLN A 714 25.80 -7.99 -11.23
C GLN A 714 24.58 -7.09 -11.03
N GLY A 715 23.87 -6.79 -12.12
CA GLY A 715 22.59 -6.08 -12.08
C GLY A 715 21.54 -6.90 -11.33
N GLY A 716 21.12 -6.45 -10.15
CA GLY A 716 20.07 -7.10 -9.36
C GLY A 716 18.70 -7.05 -10.06
N ALA A 717 17.78 -7.95 -9.70
CA ALA A 717 16.42 -8.12 -10.25
C ALA A 717 15.49 -6.89 -10.16
N ALA A 718 15.95 -5.75 -9.64
CA ALA A 718 15.17 -4.52 -9.46
C ALA A 718 15.56 -3.39 -10.43
N THR A 719 16.49 -3.60 -11.34
CA THR A 719 17.06 -2.55 -12.22
C THR A 719 16.06 -2.14 -13.30
N GLU A 720 15.78 -0.83 -13.41
CA GLU A 720 15.02 -0.25 -14.52
C GLU A 720 15.95 -0.06 -15.72
N VAL A 721 15.51 -0.55 -16.88
CA VAL A 721 16.25 -0.46 -18.14
C VAL A 721 15.62 0.61 -19.03
N GLU A 722 16.38 1.64 -19.37
CA GLU A 722 16.05 2.64 -20.38
C GLU A 722 16.70 2.25 -21.71
N TYR A 723 15.87 2.11 -22.74
CA TYR A 723 16.34 1.70 -24.05
C TYR A 723 15.57 2.37 -25.19
N VAL A 724 16.17 2.42 -26.34
CA VAL A 724 15.56 2.87 -27.59
C VAL A 724 15.61 1.76 -28.63
N MET A 725 14.65 1.79 -29.57
CA MET A 725 14.70 0.91 -30.73
C MET A 725 15.47 1.58 -31.85
N THR A 726 16.54 0.94 -32.27
CA THR A 726 17.41 1.39 -33.36
C THR A 726 17.21 0.50 -34.58
N THR A 727 17.79 0.87 -35.70
CA THR A 727 17.79 0.06 -36.97
C THR A 727 18.46 -1.31 -36.77
N ARG A 728 19.21 -1.52 -35.70
CA ARG A 728 19.82 -2.81 -35.33
C ARG A 728 19.11 -3.52 -34.17
N GLY A 729 18.04 -2.94 -33.65
CA GLY A 729 17.27 -3.49 -32.52
C GLY A 729 17.36 -2.63 -31.26
N PRO A 730 17.03 -3.19 -30.09
CA PRO A 730 17.04 -2.42 -28.85
C PRO A 730 18.46 -2.14 -28.35
N GLU A 731 18.76 -0.87 -28.09
CA GLU A 731 20.03 -0.40 -27.51
C GLU A 731 19.78 0.44 -26.24
N PRO A 732 20.72 0.46 -25.26
CA PRO A 732 20.61 1.34 -24.10
C PRO A 732 20.49 2.80 -24.53
N ALA A 733 19.60 3.54 -23.90
CA ALA A 733 19.34 4.94 -24.28
C ALA A 733 20.59 5.85 -24.10
N SER A 734 21.41 5.59 -23.07
CA SER A 734 22.62 6.34 -22.76
C SER A 734 23.83 5.98 -23.62
N GLU A 735 23.84 4.81 -24.25
CA GLU A 735 25.01 4.23 -24.97
C GLU A 735 24.60 3.78 -26.38
N ARG A 736 23.76 4.58 -27.03
CA ARG A 736 23.25 4.28 -28.37
C ARG A 736 24.37 4.33 -29.42
N LEU A 737 24.47 3.27 -30.22
CA LEU A 737 25.46 3.15 -31.29
C LEU A 737 24.86 3.28 -32.70
N SER A 738 23.54 3.07 -32.84
CA SER A 738 22.88 3.03 -34.13
C SER A 738 21.79 4.10 -34.26
N PRO A 739 21.39 4.49 -35.48
CA PRO A 739 20.27 5.42 -35.68
C PRO A 739 18.96 4.88 -35.12
N ILE A 740 18.09 5.77 -34.62
CA ILE A 740 16.75 5.40 -34.15
C ILE A 740 15.91 4.89 -35.33
N ASP A 741 15.13 3.83 -35.08
CA ASP A 741 14.14 3.33 -36.01
C ASP A 741 12.82 4.09 -35.86
N HIS A 742 12.72 5.26 -36.50
CA HIS A 742 11.50 6.09 -36.44
C HIS A 742 10.27 5.39 -37.01
N ALA A 743 10.46 4.45 -37.98
CA ALA A 743 9.38 3.67 -38.52
C ALA A 743 8.77 2.72 -37.46
N HIS A 744 9.62 2.08 -36.67
CA HIS A 744 9.16 1.30 -35.49
C HIS A 744 8.27 2.15 -34.56
N TYR A 745 8.69 3.37 -34.24
CA TYR A 745 7.92 4.22 -33.32
C TYR A 745 6.61 4.68 -33.94
N ARG A 746 6.62 5.05 -35.24
CA ARG A 746 5.39 5.37 -35.94
C ARG A 746 4.40 4.20 -35.88
N ASP A 747 4.82 2.98 -36.22
CA ASP A 747 3.93 1.83 -36.43
C ASP A 747 3.58 1.12 -35.11
N LYS A 748 4.47 1.14 -34.12
CA LYS A 748 4.28 0.41 -32.84
C LYS A 748 3.91 1.29 -31.65
N GLN A 749 4.08 2.62 -31.77
CA GLN A 749 3.79 3.54 -30.70
C GLN A 749 2.69 4.56 -31.08
N ILE A 750 2.83 5.27 -32.22
CA ILE A 750 1.92 6.37 -32.53
C ILE A 750 0.64 5.88 -33.22
N ALA A 751 0.73 5.09 -34.27
CA ALA A 751 -0.47 4.57 -34.92
C ALA A 751 -1.41 3.83 -33.97
N PRO A 752 -0.93 2.89 -33.10
CA PRO A 752 -1.80 2.18 -32.19
C PRO A 752 -2.49 3.06 -31.14
N VAL A 753 -1.89 4.16 -30.68
CA VAL A 753 -2.51 5.05 -29.69
C VAL A 753 -3.52 6.01 -30.34
N CYS A 754 -3.33 6.35 -31.60
CA CYS A 754 -4.27 7.14 -32.40
C CYS A 754 -5.50 6.31 -32.80
N ASP A 755 -5.28 5.06 -33.25
CA ASP A 755 -6.34 4.18 -33.72
C ASP A 755 -7.24 3.62 -32.59
N VAL A 756 -7.00 4.02 -31.36
CA VAL A 756 -7.94 3.82 -30.26
C VAL A 756 -9.23 4.67 -30.45
N VAL A 757 -9.14 5.86 -31.07
CA VAL A 757 -10.27 6.80 -31.24
C VAL A 757 -10.60 7.06 -32.70
N LEU A 758 -9.62 7.11 -33.59
CA LEU A 758 -9.82 7.52 -34.98
C LEU A 758 -10.84 6.67 -35.77
N PRO A 759 -10.97 5.34 -35.58
CA PRO A 759 -11.98 4.54 -36.26
C PRO A 759 -13.41 4.99 -35.99
N PHE A 760 -13.70 5.50 -34.78
CA PHE A 760 -15.01 6.06 -34.43
C PHE A 760 -15.31 7.39 -35.14
N LEU A 761 -14.29 7.99 -35.78
CA LEU A 761 -14.41 9.20 -36.62
C LEU A 761 -14.31 8.87 -38.12
N GLY A 762 -14.32 7.58 -38.50
CA GLY A 762 -14.26 7.12 -39.89
C GLY A 762 -12.90 7.29 -40.56
N THR A 763 -11.82 7.42 -39.80
CA THR A 763 -10.46 7.62 -40.29
C THR A 763 -9.44 6.74 -39.55
N SER A 764 -8.16 6.81 -39.90
CA SER A 764 -7.05 6.11 -39.24
C SER A 764 -5.79 6.98 -39.24
N PHE A 765 -4.83 6.64 -38.40
CA PHE A 765 -3.54 7.36 -38.38
C PHE A 765 -2.82 7.24 -39.76
N GLU A 766 -2.86 6.09 -40.40
CA GLU A 766 -2.23 5.87 -41.71
C GLU A 766 -2.82 6.80 -42.79
N ARG A 767 -4.15 7.02 -42.78
CA ARG A 767 -4.81 7.93 -43.72
C ARG A 767 -4.43 9.39 -43.47
N ILE A 768 -4.27 9.81 -42.22
CA ILE A 768 -3.95 11.19 -41.85
C ILE A 768 -2.46 11.49 -42.07
N ALA A 769 -1.57 10.60 -41.62
CA ALA A 769 -0.13 10.77 -41.71
C ALA A 769 0.41 10.73 -43.17
N GLY A 770 -0.44 10.29 -44.11
CA GLY A 770 -0.08 10.11 -45.53
C GLY A 770 0.93 8.98 -45.69
N SER A 771 0.47 7.82 -46.13
CA SER A 771 1.39 6.88 -46.74
C SER A 771 1.73 7.41 -48.13
N GLN A 772 2.71 8.30 -48.23
CA GLN A 772 3.45 8.44 -49.45
C GLN A 772 4.22 7.13 -49.60
N ARG A 773 3.57 6.09 -50.10
CA ARG A 773 4.27 4.98 -50.72
C ARG A 773 5.08 5.64 -51.83
N SER A 774 6.38 5.70 -51.69
CA SER A 774 7.31 6.00 -52.77
C SER A 774 6.94 5.13 -53.94
N LEU A 775 6.45 5.73 -54.99
CA LEU A 775 6.31 5.12 -56.32
C LEU A 775 7.70 5.17 -56.98
N PHE A 776 8.70 4.54 -56.38
CA PHE A 776 9.94 4.19 -57.03
C PHE A 776 10.59 3.01 -56.31
#